data_177362999cb08a537cb710656b0a4220
#
_entry.id   177362999cb08a537cb710656b0a4220
#
_cell.length_a   1.000
_cell.length_b   1.000
_cell.length_c   1.000
_cell.angle_alpha   90.00
_cell.angle_beta   90.00
_cell.angle_gamma   90.00
#
_symmetry.space_group_name_H-M   'P 1'
#
loop_
_entity.id
_entity.type
_entity.pdbx_description
1 polymer ?
#
loop_
_entity_poly.entity_id
_entity_poly.type
_entity_poly.pdbx_seq_one_letter_code
_entity_poly.pdbx_strand_id
1 'polypeptide(L)'
;VDLEKARAQLRSRGQASAETLQAEVETIRDLLDRGLTGEARSRLTSVLARATNQPSVLAAARCVLSIAFEMQGEYSDSLDAVAMYEAPESRTKLDPGLSIRVRAQLAVAYNYNRDHPKAIALLNSTLREMPEDDPQMGAVYVALARVYRSISEYPIARDYSLRALECCRRTADWRGMAEAYFGLATADIHEGQHEESLKNYDQALKLVGDRDATMLLGRTYANMAGACWFLRRPHEGIRYLEKAIAYYERTDHKTNAADGYNNLGINLVLIGQWDRAREALERALAIATESNERGAEVPMILDSLGELLTLRGEMADARTHLERAVAAAAERGNRWYEGQARRTLGRCYLAMGQSADALTAAKRAMELAQEIGDRQAICESHLLLAEAYLESEDQQRSDENLQAVLKLVNDSQADLHIAGEAQRIVGLLEMAKSEAASAAQHFGRSVSIFDLIGDRYRSARAHFELGRAYVVTQPERAEEHLTRALNIFRELGAKLDIERAEKAATELAALGPERRKQRDTVVQLLTLRLAEAVASRELLLRELAAVIRQETNSRQVIIFEPEQAGRQRIVIAHGCDKDAAEKLAVEISTTDEATRAKLAKKRDVAIIELRSDNARPATLLMSPRDRAVLPGGLSLDPLLRVVELGMDVCALRERNRTGDGDEEQSTTAGSSLMPGFIHSSPAMTRLVEEVHKIRSSDVTVLVTGESGTGKELVARAIHALSARRDKIFVPFNCTAVPKELSEGYLFGYRRGAFTGAVKDSE
;
A
#
# COMPACT_ATOMS: atom_id res chain seq x y z
N VAL A 1 -50.39 2.35 61.31
CA VAL A 1 -50.23 3.50 60.36
C VAL A 1 -48.75 3.94 60.27
N ASP A 2 -47.96 3.85 61.33
CA ASP A 2 -46.55 4.31 61.31
C ASP A 2 -45.57 3.31 60.67
N LEU A 3 -45.86 2.00 60.78
CA LEU A 3 -45.02 0.96 60.18
C LEU A 3 -45.18 0.88 58.64
N GLU A 4 -46.37 1.16 58.11
CA GLU A 4 -46.59 1.26 56.67
C GLU A 4 -45.96 2.54 56.07
N LYS A 5 -46.07 3.68 56.78
CA LYS A 5 -45.38 4.93 56.39
C LYS A 5 -43.85 4.79 56.44
N ALA A 6 -43.30 4.13 57.48
CA ALA A 6 -41.88 3.82 57.57
C ALA A 6 -41.40 2.86 56.46
N ARG A 7 -42.23 1.83 56.15
CA ARG A 7 -41.95 0.91 55.01
C ARG A 7 -42.07 1.63 53.64
N ALA A 8 -43.02 2.57 53.46
CA ALA A 8 -43.15 3.37 52.27
C ALA A 8 -41.98 4.35 52.15
N GLN A 9 -41.54 5.00 53.24
CA GLN A 9 -40.37 5.86 53.26
C GLN A 9 -39.04 5.10 53.03
N LEU A 10 -38.91 3.87 53.56
CA LEU A 10 -37.76 3.02 53.27
C LEU A 10 -37.78 2.50 51.82
N ARG A 11 -38.97 2.18 51.26
CA ARG A 11 -39.10 1.85 49.85
C ARG A 11 -38.79 3.03 48.93
N SER A 12 -39.25 4.24 49.25
CA SER A 12 -38.96 5.45 48.51
C SER A 12 -37.48 5.88 48.58
N ARG A 13 -36.85 5.73 49.77
CA ARG A 13 -35.40 5.93 49.94
C ARG A 13 -34.59 4.86 49.20
N GLY A 14 -35.03 3.57 49.21
CA GLY A 14 -34.39 2.52 48.45
C GLY A 14 -34.51 2.70 46.93
N GLN A 15 -35.65 3.22 46.48
CA GLN A 15 -35.89 3.48 45.07
C GLN A 15 -35.10 4.70 44.56
N ALA A 16 -35.08 5.79 45.34
CA ALA A 16 -34.21 6.94 45.04
C ALA A 16 -32.72 6.59 45.10
N SER A 17 -32.30 5.67 45.97
CA SER A 17 -30.95 5.14 46.01
C SER A 17 -30.61 4.29 44.77
N ALA A 18 -31.60 3.49 44.23
CA ALA A 18 -31.41 2.68 43.03
C ALA A 18 -31.25 3.55 41.77
N GLU A 19 -32.11 4.56 41.61
CA GLU A 19 -32.03 5.51 40.50
C GLU A 19 -30.69 6.30 40.53
N THR A 20 -30.26 6.72 41.72
CA THR A 20 -28.98 7.43 41.88
C THR A 20 -27.80 6.54 41.49
N LEU A 21 -27.80 5.26 41.93
CA LEU A 21 -26.74 4.32 41.60
C LEU A 21 -26.75 3.96 40.10
N GLN A 22 -27.92 3.85 39.50
CA GLN A 22 -28.07 3.60 38.07
C GLN A 22 -27.49 4.75 37.25
N ALA A 23 -27.77 6.01 37.61
CA ALA A 23 -27.21 7.18 36.98
C ALA A 23 -25.67 7.25 37.18
N GLU A 24 -25.18 6.79 38.33
CA GLU A 24 -23.73 6.69 38.58
C GLU A 24 -23.09 5.65 37.67
N VAL A 25 -23.73 4.47 37.42
CA VAL A 25 -23.26 3.45 36.47
C VAL A 25 -23.16 4.02 35.03
N GLU A 26 -24.16 4.78 34.60
CA GLU A 26 -24.11 5.41 33.26
C GLU A 26 -22.98 6.45 33.18
N THR A 27 -22.78 7.26 34.23
CA THR A 27 -21.63 8.20 34.29
C THR A 27 -20.29 7.46 34.25
N ILE A 28 -20.20 6.29 34.88
CA ILE A 28 -18.97 5.45 34.84
C ILE A 28 -18.79 4.85 33.44
N ARG A 29 -19.85 4.53 32.73
CA ARG A 29 -19.77 4.09 31.34
C ARG A 29 -19.15 5.15 30.42
N ASP A 30 -19.50 6.43 30.64
CA ASP A 30 -18.89 7.55 29.91
C ASP A 30 -17.37 7.66 30.19
N LEU A 31 -16.89 7.26 31.39
CA LEU A 31 -15.44 7.17 31.65
C LEU A 31 -14.78 6.11 30.76
N LEU A 32 -15.44 5.00 30.49
CA LEU A 32 -14.92 3.97 29.56
C LEU A 32 -14.86 4.50 28.12
N ASP A 33 -15.87 5.24 27.66
CA ASP A 33 -15.84 5.89 26.34
C ASP A 33 -14.62 6.85 26.22
N ARG A 34 -14.25 7.49 27.35
CA ARG A 34 -13.06 8.34 27.45
C ARG A 34 -11.75 7.56 27.64
N GLY A 35 -11.81 6.25 27.85
CA GLY A 35 -10.66 5.38 28.08
C GLY A 35 -10.04 5.47 29.47
N LEU A 36 -10.80 5.95 30.46
CA LEU A 36 -10.37 6.09 31.87
C LEU A 36 -10.78 4.84 32.66
N THR A 37 -10.21 3.70 32.31
CA THR A 37 -10.61 2.39 32.83
C THR A 37 -10.24 2.21 34.29
N GLY A 38 -9.12 2.71 34.77
CA GLY A 38 -8.70 2.64 36.16
C GLY A 38 -9.68 3.38 37.10
N GLU A 39 -10.08 4.59 36.73
CA GLU A 39 -11.07 5.37 37.46
C GLU A 39 -12.44 4.68 37.43
N ALA A 40 -12.87 4.19 36.28
CA ALA A 40 -14.12 3.47 36.10
C ALA A 40 -14.19 2.23 37.00
N ARG A 41 -13.15 1.41 37.06
CA ARG A 41 -13.06 0.21 37.92
C ARG A 41 -13.15 0.57 39.41
N SER A 42 -12.42 1.60 39.83
CA SER A 42 -12.47 2.06 41.23
C SER A 42 -13.87 2.51 41.65
N ARG A 43 -14.55 3.31 40.83
CA ARG A 43 -15.92 3.75 41.06
C ARG A 43 -16.92 2.59 41.01
N LEU A 44 -16.78 1.63 40.05
CA LEU A 44 -17.61 0.43 39.96
C LEU A 44 -17.51 -0.42 41.22
N THR A 45 -16.33 -0.61 41.77
CA THR A 45 -16.13 -1.35 43.03
C THR A 45 -16.95 -0.72 44.15
N SER A 46 -16.99 0.61 44.26
CA SER A 46 -17.81 1.32 45.25
C SER A 46 -19.32 1.14 44.97
N VAL A 47 -19.76 1.20 43.70
CA VAL A 47 -21.17 0.98 43.35
C VAL A 47 -21.60 -0.46 43.66
N LEU A 48 -20.78 -1.46 43.31
CA LEU A 48 -21.07 -2.89 43.59
C LEU A 48 -21.23 -3.14 45.09
N ALA A 49 -20.40 -2.53 45.93
CA ALA A 49 -20.51 -2.67 47.39
C ALA A 49 -21.81 -2.06 47.93
N ARG A 50 -22.33 -0.99 47.33
CA ARG A 50 -23.59 -0.32 47.75
C ARG A 50 -24.85 -0.94 47.11
N ALA A 51 -24.72 -1.63 45.99
CA ALA A 51 -25.84 -2.20 45.19
C ALA A 51 -26.26 -3.62 45.59
N THR A 52 -25.76 -4.20 46.68
CA THR A 52 -25.93 -5.62 47.08
C THR A 52 -27.39 -6.12 47.09
N ASN A 53 -28.34 -5.26 47.36
CA ASN A 53 -29.78 -5.57 47.40
C ASN A 53 -30.55 -5.03 46.17
N GLN A 54 -29.87 -4.62 45.11
CA GLN A 54 -30.45 -4.01 43.92
C GLN A 54 -30.04 -4.77 42.65
N PRO A 55 -30.73 -5.85 42.27
CA PRO A 55 -30.29 -6.76 41.20
C PRO A 55 -30.05 -6.07 39.87
N SER A 56 -30.88 -5.11 39.47
CA SER A 56 -30.73 -4.40 38.19
C SER A 56 -29.51 -3.49 38.20
N VAL A 57 -29.22 -2.75 39.28
CA VAL A 57 -28.01 -1.93 39.39
C VAL A 57 -26.76 -2.80 39.38
N LEU A 58 -26.82 -3.92 40.16
CA LEU A 58 -25.72 -4.88 40.23
C LEU A 58 -25.39 -5.47 38.84
N ALA A 59 -26.39 -5.82 38.07
CA ALA A 59 -26.23 -6.38 36.74
C ALA A 59 -25.66 -5.36 35.76
N ALA A 60 -26.17 -4.11 35.78
CA ALA A 60 -25.65 -3.01 34.94
C ALA A 60 -24.19 -2.69 35.30
N ALA A 61 -23.86 -2.58 36.60
CA ALA A 61 -22.49 -2.31 37.04
C ALA A 61 -21.52 -3.43 36.65
N ARG A 62 -21.93 -4.71 36.74
CA ARG A 62 -21.14 -5.86 36.31
C ARG A 62 -20.91 -5.90 34.80
N CYS A 63 -21.88 -5.50 33.96
CA CYS A 63 -21.70 -5.35 32.54
C CYS A 63 -20.64 -4.29 32.21
N VAL A 64 -20.70 -3.13 32.89
CA VAL A 64 -19.72 -2.07 32.69
C VAL A 64 -18.34 -2.48 33.21
N LEU A 65 -18.26 -3.26 34.29
CA LEU A 65 -17.00 -3.81 34.81
C LEU A 65 -16.39 -4.84 33.83
N SER A 66 -17.22 -5.72 33.24
CA SER A 66 -16.79 -6.65 32.21
C SER A 66 -16.16 -5.91 31.00
N ILE A 67 -16.80 -4.82 30.54
CA ILE A 67 -16.24 -3.98 29.47
C ILE A 67 -14.91 -3.36 29.91
N ALA A 68 -14.79 -2.89 31.17
CA ALA A 68 -13.54 -2.31 31.67
C ALA A 68 -12.39 -3.35 31.64
N PHE A 69 -12.64 -4.58 32.04
CA PHE A 69 -11.68 -5.67 31.95
C PHE A 69 -11.30 -6.03 30.50
N GLU A 70 -12.28 -6.07 29.57
CA GLU A 70 -12.00 -6.29 28.14
C GLU A 70 -11.07 -5.24 27.56
N MET A 71 -11.31 -3.96 27.90
CA MET A 71 -10.50 -2.87 27.44
C MET A 71 -9.04 -2.94 27.94
N GLN A 72 -8.81 -3.63 29.07
CA GLN A 72 -7.46 -3.85 29.62
C GLN A 72 -6.84 -5.20 29.21
N GLY A 73 -7.54 -6.01 28.41
CA GLY A 73 -7.08 -7.34 28.01
C GLY A 73 -7.21 -8.41 29.11
N GLU A 74 -7.89 -8.11 30.21
CA GLU A 74 -8.15 -9.02 31.34
C GLU A 74 -9.40 -9.87 31.04
N TYR A 75 -9.30 -10.74 30.01
CA TYR A 75 -10.48 -11.42 29.44
C TYR A 75 -11.12 -12.43 30.39
N SER A 76 -10.33 -13.13 31.23
CA SER A 76 -10.85 -14.03 32.25
C SER A 76 -11.70 -13.27 33.26
N ASP A 77 -11.18 -12.13 33.76
CA ASP A 77 -11.90 -11.32 34.74
C ASP A 77 -13.16 -10.67 34.15
N SER A 78 -13.11 -10.35 32.83
CA SER A 78 -14.29 -9.88 32.10
C SER A 78 -15.41 -10.95 32.10
N LEU A 79 -15.08 -12.20 31.86
CA LEU A 79 -16.02 -13.29 31.88
C LEU A 79 -16.56 -13.52 33.32
N ASP A 80 -15.69 -13.57 34.34
CA ASP A 80 -16.04 -13.76 35.72
C ASP A 80 -16.99 -12.68 36.25
N ALA A 81 -16.82 -11.42 35.76
CA ALA A 81 -17.72 -10.33 36.13
C ALA A 81 -19.20 -10.59 35.79
N VAL A 82 -19.47 -11.33 34.69
CA VAL A 82 -20.83 -11.56 34.15
C VAL A 82 -21.26 -13.04 34.14
N ALA A 83 -20.37 -13.99 34.42
CA ALA A 83 -20.64 -15.44 34.36
C ALA A 83 -21.81 -15.87 35.22
N MET A 84 -22.06 -15.21 36.35
CA MET A 84 -23.21 -15.51 37.21
C MET A 84 -24.58 -15.37 36.52
N TYR A 85 -24.62 -14.62 35.41
CA TYR A 85 -25.85 -14.43 34.62
C TYR A 85 -26.00 -15.45 33.47
N GLU A 86 -25.16 -16.48 33.41
CA GLU A 86 -25.35 -17.60 32.49
C GLU A 86 -26.63 -18.38 32.77
N ALA A 87 -26.87 -18.66 34.04
CA ALA A 87 -28.09 -19.35 34.48
C ALA A 87 -29.35 -18.49 34.30
N PRO A 88 -30.43 -19.02 33.66
CA PRO A 88 -31.68 -18.27 33.47
C PRO A 88 -32.27 -17.72 34.78
N GLU A 89 -32.15 -18.45 35.88
CA GLU A 89 -32.70 -18.07 37.19
C GLU A 89 -32.10 -16.75 37.71
N SER A 90 -30.84 -16.48 37.41
CA SER A 90 -30.16 -15.26 37.87
C SER A 90 -30.69 -14.00 37.17
N ARG A 91 -31.32 -14.15 36.01
CA ARG A 91 -31.86 -13.08 35.18
C ARG A 91 -33.35 -12.81 35.42
N THR A 92 -34.07 -13.67 36.12
CA THR A 92 -35.51 -13.52 36.34
C THR A 92 -35.90 -12.24 37.11
N LYS A 93 -34.96 -11.66 37.85
CA LYS A 93 -35.15 -10.40 38.62
C LYS A 93 -34.77 -9.17 37.85
N LEU A 94 -34.27 -9.31 36.61
CA LEU A 94 -33.87 -8.18 35.76
C LEU A 94 -35.03 -7.77 34.85
N ASP A 95 -35.09 -6.51 34.49
CA ASP A 95 -35.98 -6.09 33.42
C ASP A 95 -35.52 -6.73 32.08
N PRO A 96 -36.47 -6.94 31.14
CA PRO A 96 -36.16 -7.61 29.87
C PRO A 96 -35.01 -6.98 29.08
N GLY A 97 -34.95 -5.65 29.00
CA GLY A 97 -33.90 -4.95 28.27
C GLY A 97 -32.53 -5.14 28.90
N LEU A 98 -32.43 -5.08 30.22
CA LEU A 98 -31.17 -5.33 30.92
C LEU A 98 -30.76 -6.82 30.82
N SER A 99 -31.70 -7.76 30.87
CA SER A 99 -31.43 -9.17 30.67
C SER A 99 -30.79 -9.42 29.29
N ILE A 100 -31.26 -8.76 28.22
CA ILE A 100 -30.70 -8.83 26.89
C ILE A 100 -29.29 -8.24 26.87
N ARG A 101 -29.08 -7.08 27.45
CA ARG A 101 -27.75 -6.44 27.53
C ARG A 101 -26.72 -7.31 28.24
N VAL A 102 -27.12 -7.94 29.37
CA VAL A 102 -26.25 -8.85 30.11
C VAL A 102 -25.87 -10.08 29.25
N ARG A 103 -26.83 -10.65 28.51
CA ARG A 103 -26.56 -11.79 27.61
C ARG A 103 -25.64 -11.41 26.46
N ALA A 104 -25.83 -10.22 25.88
CA ALA A 104 -24.95 -9.70 24.84
C ALA A 104 -23.52 -9.50 25.37
N GLN A 105 -23.36 -8.93 26.56
CA GLN A 105 -22.05 -8.73 27.17
C GLN A 105 -21.38 -10.06 27.55
N LEU A 106 -22.14 -11.01 28.10
CA LEU A 106 -21.65 -12.37 28.40
C LEU A 106 -21.15 -13.08 27.15
N ALA A 107 -21.86 -12.93 26.02
CA ALA A 107 -21.42 -13.48 24.74
C ALA A 107 -20.14 -12.81 24.23
N VAL A 108 -19.99 -11.50 24.38
CA VAL A 108 -18.74 -10.78 24.05
C VAL A 108 -17.59 -11.27 24.94
N ALA A 109 -17.82 -11.49 26.23
CA ALA A 109 -16.81 -12.05 27.14
C ALA A 109 -16.40 -13.48 26.73
N TYR A 110 -17.34 -14.35 26.34
CA TYR A 110 -17.02 -15.69 25.79
C TYR A 110 -16.15 -15.55 24.52
N ASN A 111 -16.50 -14.62 23.63
CA ASN A 111 -15.74 -14.40 22.40
C ASN A 111 -14.27 -14.06 22.69
N TYR A 112 -13.99 -13.15 23.61
CA TYR A 112 -12.62 -12.82 23.99
C TYR A 112 -11.88 -13.96 24.70
N ASN A 113 -12.61 -14.85 25.39
CA ASN A 113 -12.06 -16.09 25.94
C ASN A 113 -11.99 -17.25 24.91
N ARG A 114 -12.17 -16.95 23.62
CA ARG A 114 -12.08 -17.90 22.48
C ARG A 114 -13.15 -18.99 22.45
N ASP A 115 -14.22 -18.85 23.24
CA ASP A 115 -15.40 -19.74 23.18
C ASP A 115 -16.44 -19.15 22.20
N HIS A 116 -16.04 -19.01 20.93
CA HIS A 116 -16.90 -18.46 19.89
C HIS A 116 -18.21 -19.24 19.67
N PRO A 117 -18.22 -20.60 19.71
CA PRO A 117 -19.47 -21.36 19.56
C PRO A 117 -20.50 -21.01 20.63
N LYS A 118 -20.05 -20.88 21.89
CA LYS A 118 -20.92 -20.53 23.00
C LYS A 118 -21.45 -19.08 22.89
N ALA A 119 -20.60 -18.17 22.47
CA ALA A 119 -20.98 -16.77 22.19
C ALA A 119 -22.10 -16.70 21.14
N ILE A 120 -21.90 -17.37 19.99
CA ILE A 120 -22.88 -17.41 18.88
C ILE A 120 -24.18 -18.06 19.31
N ALA A 121 -24.13 -19.21 20.04
CA ALA A 121 -25.31 -19.92 20.51
C ALA A 121 -26.14 -19.04 21.46
N LEU A 122 -25.48 -18.33 22.38
CA LEU A 122 -26.12 -17.42 23.32
C LEU A 122 -26.81 -16.24 22.63
N LEU A 123 -26.15 -15.59 21.68
CA LEU A 123 -26.72 -14.46 20.94
C LEU A 123 -27.90 -14.90 20.06
N ASN A 124 -27.78 -16.03 19.37
CA ASN A 124 -28.87 -16.56 18.55
C ASN A 124 -30.08 -17.01 19.39
N SER A 125 -29.85 -17.57 20.58
CA SER A 125 -30.98 -17.88 21.50
C SER A 125 -31.64 -16.59 22.00
N THR A 126 -30.84 -15.56 22.27
CA THR A 126 -31.35 -14.25 22.67
C THR A 126 -32.25 -13.67 21.60
N LEU A 127 -31.82 -13.64 20.32
CA LEU A 127 -32.61 -13.13 19.20
C LEU A 127 -33.95 -13.89 19.03
N ARG A 128 -33.98 -15.20 19.23
CA ARG A 128 -35.21 -15.99 19.11
C ARG A 128 -36.24 -15.69 20.21
N GLU A 129 -35.79 -15.24 21.37
CA GLU A 129 -36.63 -14.90 22.50
C GLU A 129 -37.12 -13.45 22.49
N MET A 130 -36.50 -12.60 21.64
CA MET A 130 -36.81 -11.17 21.54
C MET A 130 -38.03 -10.91 20.63
N PRO A 131 -38.85 -9.91 20.95
CA PRO A 131 -39.81 -9.34 20.00
C PRO A 131 -39.10 -8.75 18.77
N GLU A 132 -39.75 -8.77 17.60
CA GLU A 132 -39.17 -8.28 16.35
C GLU A 132 -38.78 -6.78 16.39
N ASP A 133 -39.44 -5.99 17.22
CA ASP A 133 -39.19 -4.54 17.36
C ASP A 133 -38.47 -4.15 18.66
N ASP A 134 -37.82 -5.09 19.32
CA ASP A 134 -37.16 -4.84 20.61
C ASP A 134 -36.02 -3.79 20.43
N PRO A 135 -36.03 -2.72 21.27
CA PRO A 135 -35.00 -1.67 21.17
C PRO A 135 -33.55 -2.17 21.38
N GLN A 136 -33.35 -3.29 22.05
CA GLN A 136 -32.03 -3.88 22.32
C GLN A 136 -31.50 -4.77 21.17
N MET A 137 -32.30 -5.02 20.13
CA MET A 137 -31.91 -5.87 19.00
C MET A 137 -30.62 -5.39 18.33
N GLY A 138 -30.45 -4.05 18.20
CA GLY A 138 -29.24 -3.44 17.66
C GLY A 138 -27.97 -3.86 18.43
N ALA A 139 -28.03 -3.89 19.77
CA ALA A 139 -26.89 -4.29 20.61
C ALA A 139 -26.53 -5.78 20.41
N VAL A 140 -27.52 -6.66 20.22
CA VAL A 140 -27.26 -8.09 19.94
C VAL A 140 -26.63 -8.28 18.56
N TYR A 141 -27.07 -7.53 17.54
CA TYR A 141 -26.47 -7.58 16.21
C TYR A 141 -25.04 -7.02 16.21
N VAL A 142 -24.74 -5.94 16.95
CA VAL A 142 -23.36 -5.44 17.14
C VAL A 142 -22.49 -6.51 17.77
N ALA A 143 -22.99 -7.23 18.78
CA ALA A 143 -22.25 -8.32 19.42
C ALA A 143 -22.00 -9.49 18.45
N LEU A 144 -23.00 -9.92 17.66
CA LEU A 144 -22.83 -10.94 16.61
C LEU A 144 -21.80 -10.50 15.56
N ALA A 145 -21.89 -9.29 15.05
CA ALA A 145 -20.92 -8.74 14.09
C ALA A 145 -19.49 -8.81 14.66
N ARG A 146 -19.32 -8.48 15.95
CA ARG A 146 -18.02 -8.57 16.63
C ARG A 146 -17.50 -10.00 16.72
N VAL A 147 -18.36 -10.96 17.09
CA VAL A 147 -17.98 -12.38 17.17
C VAL A 147 -17.59 -12.94 15.81
N TYR A 148 -18.39 -12.72 14.78
CA TYR A 148 -18.08 -13.20 13.42
C TYR A 148 -16.81 -12.55 12.84
N ARG A 149 -16.55 -11.28 13.14
CA ARG A 149 -15.30 -10.63 12.78
C ARG A 149 -14.09 -11.28 13.45
N SER A 150 -14.19 -11.67 14.73
CA SER A 150 -13.08 -12.31 15.46
C SER A 150 -12.74 -13.72 14.96
N ILE A 151 -13.65 -14.38 14.25
CA ILE A 151 -13.41 -15.67 13.57
C ILE A 151 -13.18 -15.51 12.04
N SER A 152 -12.96 -14.27 11.59
CA SER A 152 -12.68 -13.93 10.18
C SER A 152 -13.82 -14.22 9.18
N GLU A 153 -15.06 -14.37 9.67
CA GLU A 153 -16.26 -14.53 8.85
C GLU A 153 -16.83 -13.15 8.46
N TYR A 154 -16.07 -12.41 7.65
CA TYR A 154 -16.35 -11.01 7.31
C TYR A 154 -17.67 -10.78 6.58
N PRO A 155 -18.11 -11.63 5.63
CA PRO A 155 -19.41 -11.46 4.98
C PRO A 155 -20.58 -11.53 5.96
N ILE A 156 -20.50 -12.45 6.94
CA ILE A 156 -21.52 -12.61 7.98
C ILE A 156 -21.47 -11.41 8.95
N ALA A 157 -20.26 -10.98 9.33
CA ALA A 157 -20.07 -9.82 10.18
C ALA A 157 -20.64 -8.54 9.53
N ARG A 158 -20.51 -8.40 8.22
CA ARG A 158 -21.11 -7.31 7.43
C ARG A 158 -22.63 -7.33 7.50
N ASP A 159 -23.27 -8.47 7.26
CA ASP A 159 -24.73 -8.59 7.32
C ASP A 159 -25.26 -8.18 8.71
N TYR A 160 -24.67 -8.69 9.79
CA TYR A 160 -25.07 -8.29 11.13
C TYR A 160 -24.77 -6.82 11.44
N SER A 161 -23.70 -6.22 10.90
CA SER A 161 -23.43 -4.79 11.04
C SER A 161 -24.50 -3.94 10.34
N LEU A 162 -24.97 -4.35 9.16
CA LEU A 162 -26.05 -3.67 8.44
C LEU A 162 -27.39 -3.76 9.22
N ARG A 163 -27.72 -4.93 9.75
CA ARG A 163 -28.91 -5.11 10.62
C ARG A 163 -28.81 -4.27 11.89
N ALA A 164 -27.63 -4.24 12.51
CA ALA A 164 -27.37 -3.40 13.68
C ALA A 164 -27.60 -1.91 13.35
N LEU A 165 -27.08 -1.43 12.20
CA LEU A 165 -27.23 -0.06 11.78
C LEU A 165 -28.70 0.33 11.59
N GLU A 166 -29.51 -0.55 10.99
CA GLU A 166 -30.94 -0.32 10.80
C GLU A 166 -31.68 -0.23 12.14
N CYS A 167 -31.42 -1.16 13.06
CA CYS A 167 -32.06 -1.17 14.38
C CYS A 167 -31.63 0.04 15.23
N CYS A 168 -30.34 0.34 15.30
CA CYS A 168 -29.81 1.46 16.07
C CYS A 168 -30.27 2.82 15.52
N ARG A 169 -30.52 2.93 14.20
CA ARG A 169 -31.07 4.13 13.59
C ARG A 169 -32.50 4.40 14.06
N ARG A 170 -33.33 3.35 14.21
CA ARG A 170 -34.72 3.47 14.73
C ARG A 170 -34.75 3.93 16.20
N THR A 171 -33.77 3.52 16.98
CA THR A 171 -33.66 3.88 18.42
C THR A 171 -32.82 5.12 18.68
N ALA A 172 -32.25 5.75 17.65
CA ALA A 172 -31.28 6.86 17.74
C ALA A 172 -30.05 6.53 18.61
N ASP A 173 -29.68 5.26 18.68
CA ASP A 173 -28.47 4.81 19.40
C ASP A 173 -27.22 5.12 18.57
N TRP A 174 -26.62 6.28 18.86
CA TRP A 174 -25.42 6.73 18.16
C TRP A 174 -24.21 5.81 18.37
N ARG A 175 -24.07 5.20 19.58
CA ARG A 175 -22.97 4.26 19.87
C ARG A 175 -23.10 2.99 19.03
N GLY A 176 -24.29 2.40 19.03
CA GLY A 176 -24.58 1.23 18.20
C GLY A 176 -24.39 1.48 16.71
N MET A 177 -24.84 2.66 16.22
CA MET A 177 -24.60 3.05 14.82
C MET A 177 -23.11 3.23 14.52
N ALA A 178 -22.33 3.87 15.39
CA ALA A 178 -20.91 4.09 15.20
C ALA A 178 -20.11 2.77 15.21
N GLU A 179 -20.43 1.84 16.14
CA GLU A 179 -19.84 0.49 16.18
C GLU A 179 -20.25 -0.35 14.95
N ALA A 180 -21.46 -0.19 14.44
CA ALA A 180 -21.88 -0.86 13.21
C ALA A 180 -21.10 -0.37 11.98
N TYR A 181 -20.94 0.95 11.80
CA TYR A 181 -20.09 1.49 10.75
C TYR A 181 -18.62 1.09 10.90
N PHE A 182 -18.11 1.06 12.13
CA PHE A 182 -16.77 0.55 12.41
C PHE A 182 -16.65 -0.93 12.01
N GLY A 183 -17.68 -1.75 12.27
CA GLY A 183 -17.75 -3.15 11.87
C GLY A 183 -17.75 -3.33 10.34
N LEU A 184 -18.55 -2.52 9.62
CA LEU A 184 -18.59 -2.48 8.16
C LEU A 184 -17.23 -2.10 7.59
N ALA A 185 -16.64 -1.02 8.08
CA ALA A 185 -15.34 -0.54 7.63
C ALA A 185 -14.22 -1.60 7.83
N THR A 186 -14.26 -2.34 8.94
CA THR A 186 -13.31 -3.42 9.19
C THR A 186 -13.51 -4.59 8.22
N ALA A 187 -14.76 -4.96 7.92
CA ALA A 187 -15.06 -5.97 6.90
C ALA A 187 -14.56 -5.54 5.52
N ASP A 188 -14.79 -4.27 5.14
CA ASP A 188 -14.30 -3.69 3.88
C ASP A 188 -12.79 -3.81 3.72
N ILE A 189 -12.00 -3.57 4.79
CA ILE A 189 -10.53 -3.75 4.75
C ILE A 189 -10.17 -5.18 4.35
N HIS A 190 -10.78 -6.17 5.00
CA HIS A 190 -10.47 -7.57 4.75
C HIS A 190 -11.00 -8.10 3.41
N GLU A 191 -12.02 -7.46 2.87
CA GLU A 191 -12.56 -7.72 1.53
C GLU A 191 -11.84 -6.92 0.43
N GLY A 192 -10.80 -6.15 0.76
CA GLY A 192 -10.03 -5.36 -0.20
C GLY A 192 -10.70 -4.03 -0.60
N GLN A 193 -11.84 -3.68 -0.01
CA GLN A 193 -12.61 -2.46 -0.35
C GLN A 193 -12.14 -1.24 0.48
N HIS A 194 -10.85 -0.92 0.39
CA HIS A 194 -10.20 0.04 1.29
C HIS A 194 -10.75 1.46 1.19
N GLU A 195 -11.21 1.92 0.01
CA GLU A 195 -11.85 3.23 -0.15
C GLU A 195 -13.22 3.28 0.54
N GLU A 196 -14.00 2.21 0.47
CA GLU A 196 -15.29 2.12 1.14
C GLU A 196 -15.13 2.05 2.65
N SER A 197 -14.09 1.33 3.11
CA SER A 197 -13.68 1.32 4.52
C SER A 197 -13.46 2.74 5.06
N LEU A 198 -12.72 3.60 4.35
CA LEU A 198 -12.51 5.00 4.76
C LEU A 198 -13.83 5.77 4.87
N LYS A 199 -14.76 5.55 3.96
CA LYS A 199 -16.09 6.22 4.01
C LYS A 199 -16.89 5.75 5.22
N ASN A 200 -16.88 4.44 5.52
CA ASN A 200 -17.60 3.90 6.67
C ASN A 200 -16.98 4.37 8.00
N TYR A 201 -15.65 4.46 8.10
CA TYR A 201 -15.00 5.08 9.27
C TYR A 201 -15.37 6.57 9.40
N ASP A 202 -15.44 7.33 8.31
CA ASP A 202 -15.87 8.72 8.34
C ASP A 202 -17.31 8.87 8.83
N GLN A 203 -18.22 7.94 8.47
CA GLN A 203 -19.58 7.92 9.02
C GLN A 203 -19.58 7.68 10.53
N ALA A 204 -18.74 6.75 11.02
CA ALA A 204 -18.58 6.54 12.46
C ALA A 204 -18.09 7.81 13.18
N LEU A 205 -17.09 8.52 12.62
CA LEU A 205 -16.60 9.78 13.18
C LEU A 205 -17.68 10.87 13.21
N LYS A 206 -18.48 11.00 12.14
CA LYS A 206 -19.59 11.98 12.08
C LYS A 206 -20.65 11.71 13.15
N LEU A 207 -20.94 10.44 13.45
CA LEU A 207 -21.88 10.07 14.49
C LEU A 207 -21.36 10.39 15.88
N VAL A 208 -20.06 10.25 16.10
CA VAL A 208 -19.42 10.68 17.36
C VAL A 208 -19.55 12.19 17.53
N GLY A 209 -19.26 12.99 16.50
CA GLY A 209 -19.32 14.44 16.54
C GLY A 209 -18.45 15.01 17.68
N ASP A 210 -19.03 15.91 18.48
CA ASP A 210 -18.32 16.56 19.62
C ASP A 210 -18.36 15.75 20.91
N ARG A 211 -18.84 14.50 20.89
CA ARG A 211 -18.89 13.65 22.09
C ARG A 211 -17.48 13.17 22.47
N ASP A 212 -17.25 13.10 23.77
CA ASP A 212 -15.95 12.64 24.32
C ASP A 212 -15.82 11.10 24.28
N ALA A 213 -15.91 10.54 23.07
CA ALA A 213 -15.74 9.10 22.81
C ALA A 213 -14.29 8.80 22.39
N THR A 214 -13.34 9.19 23.22
CA THR A 214 -11.89 9.19 22.98
C THR A 214 -11.38 7.83 22.47
N MET A 215 -11.83 6.71 23.06
CA MET A 215 -11.40 5.38 22.62
C MET A 215 -11.88 5.01 21.22
N LEU A 216 -13.14 5.31 20.89
CA LEU A 216 -13.69 5.03 19.56
C LEU A 216 -13.02 5.90 18.50
N LEU A 217 -12.77 7.18 18.81
CA LEU A 217 -12.04 8.09 17.92
C LEU A 217 -10.62 7.59 17.65
N GLY A 218 -9.87 7.24 18.71
CA GLY A 218 -8.51 6.70 18.57
C GLY A 218 -8.46 5.44 17.70
N ARG A 219 -9.32 4.44 17.97
CA ARG A 219 -9.44 3.20 17.18
C ARG A 219 -9.80 3.48 15.73
N THR A 220 -10.75 4.38 15.50
CA THR A 220 -11.21 4.70 14.14
C THR A 220 -10.09 5.32 13.33
N TYR A 221 -9.37 6.32 13.87
CA TYR A 221 -8.23 6.92 13.18
C TYR A 221 -7.07 5.93 12.96
N ALA A 222 -6.77 5.06 13.92
CA ALA A 222 -5.74 4.03 13.76
C ALA A 222 -6.08 3.06 12.61
N ASN A 223 -7.35 2.64 12.50
CA ASN A 223 -7.77 1.75 11.42
C ASN A 223 -7.88 2.47 10.06
N MET A 224 -8.24 3.76 10.03
CA MET A 224 -8.14 4.58 8.81
C MET A 224 -6.71 4.64 8.29
N ALA A 225 -5.72 4.73 9.18
CA ALA A 225 -4.32 4.66 8.78
C ALA A 225 -3.95 3.29 8.20
N GLY A 226 -4.50 2.19 8.74
CA GLY A 226 -4.38 0.86 8.17
C GLY A 226 -4.97 0.76 6.75
N ALA A 227 -6.15 1.34 6.52
CA ALA A 227 -6.73 1.42 5.17
C ALA A 227 -5.83 2.24 4.21
N CYS A 228 -5.26 3.36 4.68
CA CYS A 228 -4.31 4.17 3.89
C CYS A 228 -3.03 3.41 3.53
N TRP A 229 -2.57 2.48 4.37
CA TRP A 229 -1.44 1.61 4.06
C TRP A 229 -1.71 0.76 2.81
N PHE A 230 -2.86 0.11 2.75
CA PHE A 230 -3.25 -0.67 1.56
C PHE A 230 -3.47 0.21 0.33
N LEU A 231 -3.98 1.43 0.50
CA LEU A 231 -4.17 2.41 -0.58
C LEU A 231 -2.88 3.11 -1.03
N ARG A 232 -1.73 2.79 -0.40
CA ARG A 232 -0.45 3.44 -0.68
C ARG A 232 -0.48 4.97 -0.47
N ARG A 233 -1.17 5.41 0.60
CA ARG A 233 -1.29 6.83 1.00
C ARG A 233 -0.59 7.09 2.35
N PRO A 234 0.74 6.92 2.46
CA PRO A 234 1.45 6.99 3.74
C PRO A 234 1.32 8.35 4.43
N HIS A 235 1.33 9.45 3.67
CA HIS A 235 1.16 10.79 4.25
C HIS A 235 -0.22 11.01 4.89
N GLU A 236 -1.26 10.41 4.35
CA GLU A 236 -2.60 10.45 4.93
C GLU A 236 -2.68 9.54 6.15
N GLY A 237 -2.09 8.34 6.07
CA GLY A 237 -1.95 7.41 7.18
C GLY A 237 -1.23 8.03 8.38
N ILE A 238 -0.12 8.74 8.16
CA ILE A 238 0.61 9.47 9.21
C ILE A 238 -0.30 10.47 9.93
N ARG A 239 -1.07 11.28 9.19
CA ARG A 239 -2.00 12.25 9.80
C ARG A 239 -3.08 11.57 10.66
N TYR A 240 -3.57 10.40 10.22
CA TYR A 240 -4.53 9.65 11.02
C TYR A 240 -3.87 9.02 12.25
N LEU A 241 -2.64 8.51 12.16
CA LEU A 241 -1.89 7.98 13.30
C LEU A 241 -1.60 9.08 14.34
N GLU A 242 -1.16 10.26 13.92
CA GLU A 242 -0.95 11.39 14.83
C GLU A 242 -2.23 11.76 15.60
N LYS A 243 -3.39 11.74 14.93
CA LYS A 243 -4.68 11.92 15.59
C LYS A 243 -5.01 10.78 16.55
N ALA A 244 -4.82 9.52 16.13
CA ALA A 244 -5.07 8.36 16.97
C ALA A 244 -4.23 8.41 18.26
N ILE A 245 -2.94 8.70 18.13
CA ILE A 245 -2.01 8.85 19.25
C ILE A 245 -2.48 9.96 20.21
N ALA A 246 -2.85 11.13 19.68
CA ALA A 246 -3.33 12.24 20.50
C ALA A 246 -4.60 11.89 21.32
N TYR A 247 -5.45 10.98 20.79
CA TYR A 247 -6.57 10.43 21.57
C TYR A 247 -6.10 9.39 22.59
N TYR A 248 -5.23 8.45 22.21
CA TYR A 248 -4.76 7.40 23.12
C TYR A 248 -3.95 7.93 24.29
N GLU A 249 -3.16 9.00 24.13
CA GLU A 249 -2.41 9.64 25.21
C GLU A 249 -3.30 10.25 26.29
N ARG A 250 -4.58 10.50 26.00
CA ARG A 250 -5.59 10.96 26.95
C ARG A 250 -6.26 9.84 27.73
N THR A 251 -5.87 8.60 27.49
CA THR A 251 -6.48 7.39 28.06
C THR A 251 -5.48 6.62 28.93
N ASP A 252 -5.99 5.66 29.70
CA ASP A 252 -5.16 4.71 30.45
C ASP A 252 -4.57 3.59 29.57
N HIS A 253 -4.93 3.58 28.26
CA HIS A 253 -4.56 2.52 27.33
C HIS A 253 -3.19 2.78 26.68
N LYS A 254 -2.14 2.59 27.48
CA LYS A 254 -0.76 2.78 27.04
C LYS A 254 -0.36 1.89 25.87
N THR A 255 -0.88 0.66 25.82
CA THR A 255 -0.65 -0.29 24.73
C THR A 255 -1.06 0.28 23.37
N ASN A 256 -2.28 0.84 23.27
CA ASN A 256 -2.76 1.44 22.02
C ASN A 256 -1.92 2.65 21.60
N ALA A 257 -1.42 3.41 22.55
CA ALA A 257 -0.50 4.52 22.25
C ALA A 257 0.84 4.01 21.74
N ALA A 258 1.39 2.93 22.34
CA ALA A 258 2.61 2.29 21.87
C ALA A 258 2.46 1.73 20.44
N ASP A 259 1.36 1.04 20.16
CA ASP A 259 1.04 0.55 18.81
C ASP A 259 0.89 1.71 17.80
N GLY A 260 0.21 2.77 18.21
CA GLY A 260 0.07 3.98 17.40
C GLY A 260 1.43 4.59 17.02
N TYR A 261 2.32 4.74 18.00
CA TYR A 261 3.68 5.24 17.76
C TYR A 261 4.53 4.28 16.91
N ASN A 262 4.41 2.96 17.10
CA ASN A 262 5.09 1.98 16.26
C ASN A 262 4.63 2.08 14.80
N ASN A 263 3.33 2.11 14.57
CA ASN A 263 2.77 2.23 13.23
C ASN A 263 3.12 3.58 12.57
N LEU A 264 3.21 4.66 13.36
CA LEU A 264 3.72 5.95 12.91
C LEU A 264 5.17 5.83 12.47
N GLY A 265 6.01 5.19 13.27
CA GLY A 265 7.42 4.93 12.96
C GLY A 265 7.58 4.19 11.63
N ILE A 266 6.85 3.09 11.42
CA ILE A 266 6.87 2.31 10.17
C ILE A 266 6.49 3.18 8.95
N ASN A 267 5.43 3.97 9.05
CA ASN A 267 5.01 4.87 7.95
C ASN A 267 6.04 5.98 7.69
N LEU A 268 6.69 6.50 8.72
CA LEU A 268 7.75 7.50 8.59
C LEU A 268 9.01 6.91 7.94
N VAL A 269 9.36 5.65 8.24
CA VAL A 269 10.45 4.93 7.55
C VAL A 269 10.16 4.85 6.05
N LEU A 270 8.94 4.47 5.67
CA LEU A 270 8.54 4.33 4.26
C LEU A 270 8.70 5.63 3.47
N ILE A 271 8.33 6.78 4.06
CA ILE A 271 8.46 8.09 3.40
C ILE A 271 9.86 8.74 3.57
N GLY A 272 10.78 8.08 4.25
CA GLY A 272 12.16 8.53 4.43
C GLY A 272 12.37 9.56 5.55
N GLN A 273 11.43 9.74 6.48
CA GLN A 273 11.58 10.61 7.64
C GLN A 273 12.17 9.85 8.84
N TRP A 274 13.38 9.34 8.69
CA TRP A 274 13.97 8.36 9.61
C TRP A 274 14.28 8.89 11.00
N ASP A 275 14.57 10.19 11.17
CA ASP A 275 14.79 10.78 12.49
C ASP A 275 13.48 10.82 13.29
N ARG A 276 12.39 11.28 12.66
CA ARG A 276 11.06 11.23 13.29
C ARG A 276 10.58 9.78 13.54
N ALA A 277 10.92 8.86 12.63
CA ALA A 277 10.61 7.44 12.82
C ALA A 277 11.31 6.89 14.06
N ARG A 278 12.59 7.24 14.27
CA ARG A 278 13.35 6.85 15.47
C ARG A 278 12.68 7.38 16.74
N GLU A 279 12.36 8.66 16.78
CA GLU A 279 11.69 9.28 17.93
C GLU A 279 10.36 8.57 18.25
N ALA A 280 9.56 8.26 17.23
CA ALA A 280 8.29 7.56 17.40
C ALA A 280 8.49 6.13 17.93
N LEU A 281 9.43 5.37 17.37
CA LEU A 281 9.70 3.98 17.78
C LEU A 281 10.32 3.91 19.19
N GLU A 282 11.24 4.81 19.54
CA GLU A 282 11.78 4.92 20.91
C GLU A 282 10.69 5.29 21.92
N ARG A 283 9.78 6.19 21.55
CA ARG A 283 8.62 6.53 22.37
C ARG A 283 7.67 5.34 22.55
N ALA A 284 7.41 4.58 21.48
CA ALA A 284 6.62 3.34 21.53
C ALA A 284 7.26 2.34 22.53
N LEU A 285 8.58 2.12 22.43
CA LEU A 285 9.30 1.21 23.30
C LEU A 285 9.28 1.65 24.77
N ALA A 286 9.45 2.96 25.02
CA ALA A 286 9.38 3.51 26.37
C ALA A 286 8.01 3.27 27.01
N ILE A 287 6.92 3.57 26.29
CA ILE A 287 5.55 3.37 26.76
C ILE A 287 5.28 1.88 27.02
N ALA A 288 5.67 0.99 26.08
CA ALA A 288 5.46 -0.44 26.24
C ALA A 288 6.24 -1.03 27.44
N THR A 289 7.44 -0.52 27.70
CA THR A 289 8.28 -0.95 28.84
C THR A 289 7.72 -0.44 30.17
N GLU A 290 7.23 0.79 30.24
CA GLU A 290 6.57 1.33 31.44
C GLU A 290 5.29 0.59 31.83
N SER A 291 4.59 0.00 30.86
CA SER A 291 3.28 -0.64 31.05
C SER A 291 3.35 -2.06 31.64
N ASN A 292 4.50 -2.52 32.05
CA ASN A 292 4.81 -3.89 32.45
C ASN A 292 5.25 -4.78 31.26
N GLU A 293 6.49 -5.21 31.29
CA GLU A 293 7.30 -5.91 30.26
C GLU A 293 6.66 -7.14 29.55
N ARG A 294 5.42 -7.46 29.85
CA ARG A 294 4.67 -8.59 29.26
C ARG A 294 3.77 -8.21 28.08
N GLY A 295 3.81 -6.95 27.61
CA GLY A 295 3.02 -6.52 26.45
C GLY A 295 3.38 -7.31 25.19
N ALA A 296 2.36 -7.76 24.45
CA ALA A 296 2.54 -8.50 23.19
C ALA A 296 3.25 -7.64 22.12
N GLU A 297 3.25 -6.34 22.30
CA GLU A 297 3.75 -5.31 21.37
C GLU A 297 5.27 -5.15 21.40
N VAL A 298 5.92 -5.49 22.51
CA VAL A 298 7.38 -5.29 22.67
C VAL A 298 8.21 -5.96 21.56
N PRO A 299 7.96 -7.21 21.17
CA PRO A 299 8.71 -7.82 20.06
C PRO A 299 8.56 -7.06 18.74
N MET A 300 7.36 -6.58 18.42
CA MET A 300 7.08 -5.83 17.20
C MET A 300 7.80 -4.48 17.18
N ILE A 301 7.78 -3.75 18.29
CA ILE A 301 8.45 -2.45 18.40
C ILE A 301 9.97 -2.61 18.30
N LEU A 302 10.54 -3.63 18.95
CA LEU A 302 11.96 -3.95 18.87
C LEU A 302 12.38 -4.35 17.44
N ASP A 303 11.52 -5.08 16.71
CA ASP A 303 11.76 -5.43 15.31
C ASP A 303 11.75 -4.17 14.42
N SER A 304 10.73 -3.31 14.55
CA SER A 304 10.64 -2.06 13.78
C SER A 304 11.83 -1.11 14.05
N LEU A 305 12.25 -0.98 15.31
CA LEU A 305 13.40 -0.17 15.67
C LEU A 305 14.70 -0.80 15.13
N GLY A 306 14.86 -2.11 15.25
CA GLY A 306 15.99 -2.85 14.70
C GLY A 306 16.09 -2.75 13.18
N GLU A 307 14.97 -2.76 12.46
CA GLU A 307 14.93 -2.52 11.02
C GLU A 307 15.45 -1.13 10.69
N LEU A 308 14.91 -0.08 11.33
CA LEU A 308 15.34 1.30 11.11
C LEU A 308 16.85 1.47 11.39
N LEU A 309 17.36 0.91 12.50
CA LEU A 309 18.77 0.99 12.84
C LEU A 309 19.65 0.26 11.81
N THR A 310 19.19 -0.86 11.27
CA THR A 310 19.84 -1.57 10.16
C THR A 310 19.94 -0.68 8.92
N LEU A 311 18.83 -0.02 8.55
CA LEU A 311 18.79 0.92 7.42
C LEU A 311 19.73 2.12 7.62
N ARG A 312 19.86 2.60 8.86
CA ARG A 312 20.79 3.69 9.22
C ARG A 312 22.26 3.28 9.30
N GLY A 313 22.55 1.98 9.28
CA GLY A 313 23.91 1.45 9.44
C GLY A 313 24.39 1.37 10.90
N GLU A 314 23.49 1.44 11.88
CA GLU A 314 23.76 1.34 13.31
C GLU A 314 23.69 -0.14 13.76
N MET A 315 24.60 -0.98 13.23
CA MET A 315 24.48 -2.44 13.23
C MET A 315 24.53 -3.09 14.62
N ALA A 316 25.33 -2.56 15.56
CA ALA A 316 25.46 -3.13 16.90
C ALA A 316 24.14 -3.01 17.69
N ASP A 317 23.52 -1.83 17.62
CA ASP A 317 22.26 -1.56 18.29
C ASP A 317 21.10 -2.30 17.59
N ALA A 318 21.10 -2.30 16.25
CA ALA A 318 20.14 -3.05 15.44
C ALA A 318 20.12 -4.53 15.84
N ARG A 319 21.27 -5.19 15.85
CA ARG A 319 21.39 -6.59 16.25
C ARG A 319 20.86 -6.82 17.67
N THR A 320 21.25 -5.99 18.62
CA THR A 320 20.81 -6.11 20.02
C THR A 320 19.28 -6.04 20.14
N HIS A 321 18.63 -5.10 19.46
CA HIS A 321 17.17 -4.99 19.47
C HIS A 321 16.50 -6.17 18.79
N LEU A 322 17.02 -6.64 17.66
CA LEU A 322 16.46 -7.74 16.88
C LEU A 322 16.62 -9.10 17.60
N GLU A 323 17.77 -9.37 18.24
CA GLU A 323 17.95 -10.56 19.07
C GLU A 323 16.97 -10.57 20.25
N ARG A 324 16.74 -9.44 20.90
CA ARG A 324 15.71 -9.28 21.93
C ARG A 324 14.30 -9.48 21.38
N ALA A 325 13.99 -8.98 20.18
CA ALA A 325 12.70 -9.17 19.52
C ALA A 325 12.43 -10.67 19.29
N VAL A 326 13.41 -11.40 18.73
CA VAL A 326 13.34 -12.85 18.52
C VAL A 326 13.12 -13.60 19.83
N ALA A 327 13.93 -13.31 20.87
CA ALA A 327 13.82 -13.97 22.16
C ALA A 327 12.45 -13.72 22.81
N ALA A 328 11.98 -12.48 22.82
CA ALA A 328 10.71 -12.11 23.40
C ALA A 328 9.50 -12.69 22.64
N ALA A 329 9.56 -12.83 21.32
CA ALA A 329 8.53 -13.49 20.53
C ALA A 329 8.51 -15.02 20.77
N ALA A 330 9.68 -15.65 20.83
CA ALA A 330 9.82 -17.07 21.08
C ALA A 330 9.33 -17.46 22.48
N GLU A 331 9.69 -16.70 23.52
CA GLU A 331 9.22 -16.91 24.91
C GLU A 331 7.69 -16.91 25.01
N ARG A 332 7.02 -16.07 24.22
CA ARG A 332 5.57 -15.96 24.17
C ARG A 332 4.88 -16.98 23.25
N GLY A 333 5.67 -17.80 22.54
CA GLY A 333 5.15 -18.74 21.53
C GLY A 333 4.49 -18.05 20.32
N ASN A 334 4.79 -16.77 20.11
CA ASN A 334 4.25 -16.02 18.96
C ASN A 334 5.10 -16.27 17.71
N ARG A 335 4.78 -17.35 17.00
CA ARG A 335 5.51 -17.80 15.82
C ARG A 335 5.54 -16.79 14.68
N TRP A 336 4.49 -16.00 14.54
CA TRP A 336 4.42 -14.98 13.49
C TRP A 336 5.44 -13.86 13.72
N TYR A 337 5.46 -13.29 14.93
CA TYR A 337 6.44 -12.25 15.28
C TYR A 337 7.87 -12.81 15.35
N GLU A 338 8.06 -14.05 15.80
CA GLU A 338 9.38 -14.69 15.78
C GLU A 338 9.91 -14.80 14.34
N GLY A 339 9.08 -15.26 13.39
CA GLY A 339 9.43 -15.35 11.98
C GLY A 339 9.77 -14.00 11.37
N GLN A 340 8.98 -12.97 11.67
CA GLN A 340 9.21 -11.60 11.23
C GLN A 340 10.55 -11.07 11.75
N ALA A 341 10.78 -11.11 13.06
CA ALA A 341 12.01 -10.62 13.67
C ALA A 341 13.26 -11.37 13.17
N ARG A 342 13.15 -12.69 12.90
CA ARG A 342 14.23 -13.46 12.29
C ARG A 342 14.56 -13.04 10.86
N ARG A 343 13.56 -12.66 10.05
CA ARG A 343 13.81 -12.11 8.70
C ARG A 343 14.54 -10.78 8.78
N THR A 344 14.13 -9.89 9.68
CA THR A 344 14.78 -8.59 9.87
C THR A 344 16.21 -8.76 10.42
N LEU A 345 16.41 -9.68 11.38
CA LEU A 345 17.74 -10.03 11.91
C LEU A 345 18.65 -10.62 10.82
N GLY A 346 18.10 -11.46 9.94
CA GLY A 346 18.84 -11.99 8.80
C GLY A 346 19.31 -10.90 7.84
N ARG A 347 18.48 -9.89 7.57
CA ARG A 347 18.88 -8.70 6.78
C ARG A 347 20.00 -7.90 7.49
N CYS A 348 19.92 -7.76 8.82
CA CYS A 348 20.95 -7.12 9.60
C CYS A 348 22.28 -7.88 9.50
N TYR A 349 22.27 -9.21 9.61
CA TYR A 349 23.47 -10.03 9.44
C TYR A 349 24.05 -9.92 8.02
N LEU A 350 23.24 -9.88 6.97
CA LEU A 350 23.71 -9.62 5.60
C LEU A 350 24.39 -8.25 5.49
N ALA A 351 23.80 -7.22 6.08
CA ALA A 351 24.40 -5.88 6.08
C ALA A 351 25.76 -5.84 6.78
N MET A 352 25.95 -6.72 7.79
CA MET A 352 27.23 -6.94 8.51
C MET A 352 28.21 -7.86 7.78
N GLY A 353 27.85 -8.48 6.65
CA GLY A 353 28.65 -9.48 5.96
C GLY A 353 28.68 -10.86 6.65
N GLN A 354 27.74 -11.14 7.55
CA GLN A 354 27.64 -12.40 8.31
C GLN A 354 26.65 -13.37 7.63
N SER A 355 27.00 -13.86 6.45
CA SER A 355 26.11 -14.68 5.61
C SER A 355 25.67 -15.99 6.27
N ALA A 356 26.54 -16.63 7.09
CA ALA A 356 26.21 -17.87 7.80
C ALA A 356 25.09 -17.67 8.85
N ASP A 357 25.16 -16.56 9.62
CA ASP A 357 24.15 -16.21 10.62
C ASP A 357 22.85 -15.80 9.93
N ALA A 358 22.96 -15.08 8.80
CA ALA A 358 21.80 -14.72 7.97
C ALA A 358 21.07 -15.95 7.43
N LEU A 359 21.81 -16.97 6.94
CA LEU A 359 21.23 -18.24 6.48
C LEU A 359 20.52 -18.97 7.62
N THR A 360 21.10 -18.99 8.81
CA THR A 360 20.49 -19.64 9.99
C THR A 360 19.16 -18.95 10.36
N ALA A 361 19.16 -17.61 10.43
CA ALA A 361 17.97 -16.83 10.73
C ALA A 361 16.89 -17.00 9.65
N ALA A 362 17.28 -16.98 8.36
CA ALA A 362 16.36 -17.11 7.23
C ALA A 362 15.71 -18.50 7.14
N LYS A 363 16.48 -19.59 7.39
CA LYS A 363 15.95 -20.97 7.42
C LYS A 363 14.90 -21.12 8.51
N ARG A 364 15.19 -20.63 9.73
CA ARG A 364 14.21 -20.71 10.81
C ARG A 364 12.99 -19.85 10.55
N ALA A 365 13.15 -18.68 9.95
CA ALA A 365 12.01 -17.85 9.51
C ALA A 365 11.15 -18.57 8.47
N MET A 366 11.76 -19.29 7.53
CA MET A 366 11.06 -20.10 6.53
C MET A 366 10.24 -21.23 7.16
N GLU A 367 10.84 -21.98 8.09
CA GLU A 367 10.11 -23.04 8.81
C GLU A 367 8.86 -22.48 9.50
N LEU A 368 8.99 -21.36 10.24
CA LEU A 368 7.88 -20.71 10.91
C LEU A 368 6.81 -20.22 9.94
N ALA A 369 7.22 -19.65 8.81
CA ALA A 369 6.29 -19.17 7.78
C ALA A 369 5.49 -20.33 7.13
N GLN A 370 6.15 -21.48 6.91
CA GLN A 370 5.51 -22.69 6.40
C GLN A 370 4.55 -23.33 7.43
N GLU A 371 4.94 -23.36 8.71
CA GLU A 371 4.07 -23.87 9.79
C GLU A 371 2.77 -23.04 9.91
N ILE A 372 2.85 -21.74 9.67
CA ILE A 372 1.70 -20.82 9.74
C ILE A 372 0.90 -20.82 8.43
N GLY A 373 1.54 -21.15 7.29
CA GLY A 373 0.97 -21.03 5.96
C GLY A 373 0.96 -19.59 5.42
N ASP A 374 1.82 -18.70 5.95
CA ASP A 374 1.92 -17.31 5.52
C ASP A 374 2.72 -17.21 4.20
N ARG A 375 1.99 -17.07 3.11
CA ARG A 375 2.54 -17.02 1.74
C ARG A 375 3.48 -15.83 1.53
N GLN A 376 3.17 -14.66 2.10
CA GLN A 376 4.03 -13.48 2.00
C GLN A 376 5.35 -13.73 2.74
N ALA A 377 5.28 -14.20 3.98
CA ALA A 377 6.44 -14.54 4.78
C ALA A 377 7.33 -15.63 4.13
N ILE A 378 6.73 -16.59 3.44
CA ILE A 378 7.45 -17.60 2.64
C ILE A 378 8.23 -16.93 1.51
N CYS A 379 7.61 -16.04 0.72
CA CYS A 379 8.30 -15.31 -0.35
C CYS A 379 9.45 -14.44 0.19
N GLU A 380 9.23 -13.69 1.25
CA GLU A 380 10.27 -12.86 1.88
C GLU A 380 11.43 -13.70 2.43
N SER A 381 11.15 -14.87 2.99
CA SER A 381 12.17 -15.80 3.48
C SER A 381 12.98 -16.40 2.33
N HIS A 382 12.36 -16.74 1.20
CA HIS A 382 13.07 -17.17 0.01
C HIS A 382 13.99 -16.08 -0.54
N LEU A 383 13.52 -14.80 -0.60
CA LEU A 383 14.35 -13.68 -1.03
C LEU A 383 15.58 -13.51 -0.13
N LEU A 384 15.39 -13.58 1.18
CA LEU A 384 16.49 -13.49 2.15
C LEU A 384 17.47 -14.66 1.99
N LEU A 385 16.99 -15.90 1.81
CA LEU A 385 17.82 -17.06 1.52
C LEU A 385 18.60 -16.90 0.22
N ALA A 386 17.96 -16.40 -0.84
CA ALA A 386 18.60 -16.17 -2.12
C ALA A 386 19.76 -15.17 -2.01
N GLU A 387 19.56 -14.04 -1.33
CA GLU A 387 20.60 -13.04 -1.12
C GLU A 387 21.72 -13.59 -0.23
N ALA A 388 21.40 -14.32 0.84
CA ALA A 388 22.39 -14.92 1.74
C ALA A 388 23.22 -16.03 1.08
N TYR A 389 22.61 -16.84 0.21
CA TYR A 389 23.36 -17.83 -0.59
C TYR A 389 24.26 -17.14 -1.61
N LEU A 390 23.81 -16.06 -2.22
CA LEU A 390 24.64 -15.30 -3.16
C LEU A 390 25.86 -14.69 -2.50
N GLU A 391 25.71 -14.10 -1.30
CA GLU A 391 26.83 -13.60 -0.48
C GLU A 391 27.78 -14.75 -0.02
N SER A 392 27.29 -15.98 0.03
CA SER A 392 28.08 -17.17 0.32
C SER A 392 28.65 -17.85 -0.94
N GLU A 393 28.60 -17.19 -2.09
CA GLU A 393 29.04 -17.68 -3.41
C GLU A 393 28.30 -18.95 -3.91
N ASP A 394 27.16 -19.31 -3.31
CA ASP A 394 26.32 -20.44 -3.74
C ASP A 394 25.22 -19.96 -4.71
N GLN A 395 25.63 -19.72 -5.97
CA GLN A 395 24.73 -19.21 -7.02
C GLN A 395 23.59 -20.18 -7.33
N GLN A 396 23.83 -21.51 -7.20
CA GLN A 396 22.81 -22.50 -7.51
C GLN A 396 21.63 -22.40 -6.52
N ARG A 397 21.92 -22.43 -5.21
CA ARG A 397 20.86 -22.32 -4.20
C ARG A 397 20.21 -20.95 -4.19
N SER A 398 20.93 -19.89 -4.55
CA SER A 398 20.35 -18.58 -4.77
C SER A 398 19.29 -18.62 -5.88
N ASP A 399 19.61 -19.19 -7.04
CA ASP A 399 18.67 -19.32 -8.16
C ASP A 399 17.46 -20.19 -7.79
N GLU A 400 17.64 -21.33 -7.15
CA GLU A 400 16.55 -22.21 -6.69
C GLU A 400 15.53 -21.45 -5.83
N ASN A 401 15.99 -20.61 -4.90
CA ASN A 401 15.11 -19.79 -4.06
C ASN A 401 14.41 -18.67 -4.85
N LEU A 402 15.10 -18.03 -5.80
CA LEU A 402 14.51 -17.04 -6.67
C LEU A 402 13.42 -17.63 -7.58
N GLN A 403 13.63 -18.80 -8.15
CA GLN A 403 12.62 -19.50 -8.97
C GLN A 403 11.37 -19.83 -8.13
N ALA A 404 11.54 -20.20 -6.86
CA ALA A 404 10.41 -20.43 -5.96
C ALA A 404 9.57 -19.14 -5.77
N VAL A 405 10.23 -17.98 -5.55
CA VAL A 405 9.54 -16.68 -5.44
C VAL A 405 8.83 -16.33 -6.74
N LEU A 406 9.51 -16.41 -7.89
CA LEU A 406 8.94 -16.05 -9.19
C LEU A 406 7.71 -16.89 -9.52
N LYS A 407 7.71 -18.18 -9.18
CA LYS A 407 6.54 -19.05 -9.33
C LYS A 407 5.38 -18.60 -8.43
N LEU A 408 5.65 -18.31 -7.16
CA LEU A 408 4.63 -17.85 -6.21
C LEU A 408 4.04 -16.49 -6.59
N VAL A 409 4.87 -15.58 -7.12
CA VAL A 409 4.47 -14.24 -7.58
C VAL A 409 3.60 -14.31 -8.83
N ASN A 410 3.89 -15.21 -9.77
CA ASN A 410 3.10 -15.37 -11.00
C ASN A 410 1.71 -15.98 -10.75
N ASP A 411 1.53 -16.72 -9.66
CA ASP A 411 0.27 -17.39 -9.31
C ASP A 411 -0.72 -16.51 -8.51
N SER A 412 -0.34 -15.28 -8.14
CA SER A 412 -1.19 -14.40 -7.32
C SER A 412 -1.00 -12.93 -7.68
N GLN A 413 -1.89 -12.06 -7.20
CA GLN A 413 -1.66 -10.60 -7.16
C GLN A 413 -0.36 -10.34 -6.38
N ALA A 414 0.73 -10.13 -7.11
CA ALA A 414 2.06 -10.02 -6.53
C ALA A 414 2.18 -8.74 -5.69
N ASP A 415 2.67 -8.90 -4.47
CA ASP A 415 3.16 -7.75 -3.71
C ASP A 415 4.31 -7.10 -4.48
N LEU A 416 4.14 -5.84 -4.85
CA LEU A 416 5.12 -5.10 -5.64
C LEU A 416 6.47 -4.96 -4.91
N HIS A 417 6.50 -4.96 -3.58
CA HIS A 417 7.75 -5.00 -2.82
C HIS A 417 8.52 -6.30 -3.06
N ILE A 418 7.82 -7.44 -3.01
CA ILE A 418 8.41 -8.76 -3.28
C ILE A 418 8.92 -8.81 -4.73
N ALA A 419 8.12 -8.33 -5.68
CA ALA A 419 8.51 -8.29 -7.09
C ALA A 419 9.75 -7.42 -7.33
N GLY A 420 9.81 -6.22 -6.72
CA GLY A 420 10.93 -5.30 -6.82
C GLY A 420 12.23 -5.89 -6.23
N GLU A 421 12.17 -6.50 -5.05
CA GLU A 421 13.32 -7.18 -4.43
C GLU A 421 13.74 -8.43 -5.21
N ALA A 422 12.81 -9.22 -5.72
CA ALA A 422 13.13 -10.36 -6.58
C ALA A 422 13.94 -9.91 -7.80
N GLN A 423 13.50 -8.84 -8.50
CA GLN A 423 14.24 -8.29 -9.64
C GLN A 423 15.63 -7.80 -9.22
N ARG A 424 15.78 -7.17 -8.06
CA ARG A 424 17.09 -6.75 -7.56
C ARG A 424 18.02 -7.93 -7.32
N ILE A 425 17.54 -8.99 -6.67
CA ILE A 425 18.38 -10.15 -6.35
C ILE A 425 18.71 -10.96 -7.62
N VAL A 426 17.78 -11.08 -8.58
CA VAL A 426 18.09 -11.65 -9.91
C VAL A 426 19.22 -10.85 -10.57
N GLY A 427 19.14 -9.52 -10.54
CA GLY A 427 20.22 -8.66 -11.05
C GLY A 427 21.56 -8.91 -10.37
N LEU A 428 21.58 -9.11 -9.03
CA LEU A 428 22.80 -9.47 -8.30
C LEU A 428 23.35 -10.84 -8.74
N LEU A 429 22.49 -11.82 -8.95
CA LEU A 429 22.87 -13.15 -9.45
C LEU A 429 23.48 -13.05 -10.86
N GLU A 430 22.90 -12.26 -11.75
CA GLU A 430 23.45 -12.03 -13.09
C GLU A 430 24.81 -11.29 -13.03
N MET A 431 24.97 -10.33 -12.11
CA MET A 431 26.29 -9.71 -11.84
C MET A 431 27.34 -10.75 -11.40
N ALA A 432 26.97 -11.68 -10.54
CA ALA A 432 27.85 -12.75 -10.10
C ALA A 432 28.25 -13.71 -11.24
N LYS A 433 27.36 -13.87 -12.25
CA LYS A 433 27.66 -14.59 -13.50
C LYS A 433 28.43 -13.75 -14.53
N SER A 434 28.81 -12.52 -14.21
CA SER A 434 29.44 -11.55 -15.11
C SER A 434 28.57 -11.08 -16.30
N GLU A 435 27.24 -11.25 -16.20
CA GLU A 435 26.27 -10.85 -17.21
C GLU A 435 25.72 -9.43 -16.91
N ALA A 436 26.61 -8.42 -16.92
CA ALA A 436 26.27 -7.06 -16.52
C ALA A 436 25.11 -6.43 -17.32
N ALA A 437 24.94 -6.80 -18.60
CA ALA A 437 23.85 -6.29 -19.43
C ALA A 437 22.50 -6.84 -19.01
N SER A 438 22.41 -8.13 -18.68
CA SER A 438 21.22 -8.77 -18.10
C SER A 438 20.90 -8.20 -16.73
N ALA A 439 21.92 -8.09 -15.87
CA ALA A 439 21.80 -7.50 -14.54
C ALA A 439 21.18 -6.09 -14.58
N ALA A 440 21.66 -5.24 -15.50
CA ALA A 440 21.15 -3.88 -15.66
C ALA A 440 19.65 -3.83 -16.03
N GLN A 441 19.14 -4.82 -16.80
CA GLN A 441 17.71 -4.91 -17.08
C GLN A 441 16.91 -5.18 -15.82
N HIS A 442 17.35 -6.16 -15.01
CA HIS A 442 16.68 -6.52 -13.77
C HIS A 442 16.72 -5.39 -12.73
N PHE A 443 17.87 -4.73 -12.56
CA PHE A 443 17.97 -3.56 -11.69
C PHE A 443 17.09 -2.39 -12.19
N GLY A 444 17.02 -2.15 -13.48
CA GLY A 444 16.12 -1.15 -14.06
C GLY A 444 14.64 -1.42 -13.76
N ARG A 445 14.22 -2.71 -13.83
CA ARG A 445 12.87 -3.12 -13.44
C ARG A 445 12.63 -2.90 -11.94
N SER A 446 13.59 -3.25 -11.10
CA SER A 446 13.53 -3.01 -9.66
C SER A 446 13.36 -1.52 -9.35
N VAL A 447 14.15 -0.64 -9.99
CA VAL A 447 14.00 0.83 -9.88
C VAL A 447 12.58 1.26 -10.23
N SER A 448 12.07 0.82 -11.40
CA SER A 448 10.73 1.21 -11.87
C SER A 448 9.62 0.79 -10.89
N ILE A 449 9.74 -0.40 -10.30
CA ILE A 449 8.78 -0.89 -9.32
C ILE A 449 8.84 -0.05 -8.04
N PHE A 450 10.03 0.19 -7.49
CA PHE A 450 10.17 0.94 -6.25
C PHE A 450 9.82 2.42 -6.39
N ASP A 451 10.11 3.05 -7.54
CA ASP A 451 9.65 4.40 -7.86
C ASP A 451 8.12 4.45 -7.95
N LEU A 452 7.47 3.43 -8.53
CA LEU A 452 6.01 3.35 -8.63
C LEU A 452 5.33 3.29 -7.26
N ILE A 453 5.90 2.55 -6.30
CA ILE A 453 5.34 2.42 -4.95
C ILE A 453 5.83 3.48 -3.98
N GLY A 454 6.76 4.35 -4.39
CA GLY A 454 7.29 5.43 -3.58
C GLY A 454 8.30 5.00 -2.50
N ASP A 455 8.87 3.79 -2.61
CA ASP A 455 9.91 3.32 -1.69
C ASP A 455 11.26 3.90 -2.08
N ARG A 456 11.58 5.04 -1.48
CA ARG A 456 12.79 5.81 -1.79
C ARG A 456 14.07 5.04 -1.49
N TYR A 457 14.10 4.32 -0.36
CA TYR A 457 15.33 3.61 0.03
C TYR A 457 15.62 2.43 -0.90
N ARG A 458 14.62 1.58 -1.19
CA ARG A 458 14.82 0.45 -2.09
C ARG A 458 15.05 0.89 -3.53
N SER A 459 14.42 1.97 -3.98
CA SER A 459 14.76 2.61 -5.26
C SER A 459 16.21 3.04 -5.32
N ALA A 460 16.75 3.68 -4.25
CA ALA A 460 18.16 4.07 -4.18
C ALA A 460 19.11 2.87 -4.20
N ARG A 461 18.79 1.78 -3.49
CA ARG A 461 19.56 0.52 -3.57
C ARG A 461 19.59 -0.03 -5.00
N ALA A 462 18.44 -0.08 -5.67
CA ALA A 462 18.36 -0.54 -7.05
C ALA A 462 19.12 0.38 -8.02
N HIS A 463 19.08 1.70 -7.83
CA HIS A 463 19.90 2.67 -8.55
C HIS A 463 21.39 2.44 -8.32
N PHE A 464 21.81 2.18 -7.09
CA PHE A 464 23.20 1.89 -6.75
C PHE A 464 23.71 0.66 -7.52
N GLU A 465 22.97 -0.44 -7.51
CA GLU A 465 23.35 -1.66 -8.23
C GLU A 465 23.31 -1.47 -9.75
N LEU A 466 22.34 -0.72 -10.26
CA LEU A 466 22.26 -0.35 -11.67
C LEU A 466 23.47 0.48 -12.10
N GLY A 467 23.89 1.44 -11.25
CA GLY A 467 25.10 2.21 -11.46
C GLY A 467 26.35 1.32 -11.54
N ARG A 468 26.48 0.35 -10.64
CA ARG A 468 27.57 -0.64 -10.64
C ARG A 468 27.59 -1.48 -11.92
N ALA A 469 26.43 -1.93 -12.39
CA ALA A 469 26.31 -2.71 -13.62
C ALA A 469 26.76 -1.91 -14.86
N TYR A 470 26.61 -0.59 -14.84
CA TYR A 470 27.01 0.28 -15.96
C TYR A 470 28.45 0.75 -15.93
N VAL A 471 29.22 0.55 -14.86
CA VAL A 471 30.59 1.08 -14.70
C VAL A 471 31.48 0.80 -15.92
N VAL A 472 31.45 -0.40 -16.48
CA VAL A 472 32.30 -0.79 -17.62
C VAL A 472 31.66 -0.41 -18.96
N THR A 473 30.35 -0.57 -19.10
CA THR A 473 29.66 -0.48 -20.38
C THR A 473 29.16 0.93 -20.70
N GLN A 474 28.71 1.69 -19.69
CA GLN A 474 28.10 3.01 -19.82
C GLN A 474 28.47 3.90 -18.62
N PRO A 475 29.74 4.38 -18.52
CA PRO A 475 30.23 5.08 -17.33
C PRO A 475 29.44 6.34 -16.95
N GLU A 476 28.87 7.04 -17.92
CA GLU A 476 28.07 8.25 -17.71
C GLU A 476 26.76 7.95 -17.01
N ARG A 477 26.09 6.85 -17.41
CA ARG A 477 24.89 6.36 -16.72
C ARG A 477 25.23 5.81 -15.35
N ALA A 478 26.38 5.15 -15.21
CA ALA A 478 26.85 4.72 -13.92
C ALA A 478 26.96 5.91 -12.96
N GLU A 479 27.53 7.04 -13.41
CA GLU A 479 27.64 8.27 -12.62
C GLU A 479 26.27 8.86 -12.24
N GLU A 480 25.32 8.91 -13.20
CA GLU A 480 23.96 9.39 -12.95
C GLU A 480 23.26 8.55 -11.86
N HIS A 481 23.25 7.23 -12.03
CA HIS A 481 22.59 6.34 -11.10
C HIS A 481 23.27 6.30 -9.72
N LEU A 482 24.60 6.28 -9.67
CA LEU A 482 25.35 6.34 -8.41
C LEU A 482 25.14 7.68 -7.69
N THR A 483 25.14 8.80 -8.42
CA THR A 483 24.84 10.12 -7.85
C THR A 483 23.43 10.20 -7.30
N ARG A 484 22.44 9.68 -8.04
CA ARG A 484 21.04 9.63 -7.59
C ARG A 484 20.89 8.79 -6.32
N ALA A 485 21.48 7.60 -6.29
CA ALA A 485 21.49 6.73 -5.11
C ALA A 485 22.15 7.43 -3.90
N LEU A 486 23.33 8.02 -4.10
CA LEU A 486 24.07 8.71 -3.05
C LEU A 486 23.29 9.90 -2.47
N ASN A 487 22.62 10.69 -3.31
CA ASN A 487 21.81 11.81 -2.85
C ASN A 487 20.65 11.32 -1.96
N ILE A 488 19.94 10.27 -2.38
CA ILE A 488 18.85 9.70 -1.59
C ILE A 488 19.39 9.10 -0.28
N PHE A 489 20.48 8.34 -0.31
CA PHE A 489 21.07 7.78 0.90
C PHE A 489 21.51 8.86 1.90
N ARG A 490 22.06 10.00 1.41
CA ARG A 490 22.41 11.13 2.26
C ARG A 490 21.18 11.81 2.87
N GLU A 491 20.13 12.01 2.09
CA GLU A 491 18.86 12.54 2.60
C GLU A 491 18.24 11.63 3.68
N LEU A 492 18.36 10.32 3.54
CA LEU A 492 17.85 9.33 4.49
C LEU A 492 18.77 9.11 5.68
N GLY A 493 20.06 9.42 5.57
CA GLY A 493 21.07 9.13 6.60
C GLY A 493 21.51 7.67 6.64
N ALA A 494 21.47 6.95 5.51
CA ALA A 494 21.87 5.55 5.35
C ALA A 494 23.41 5.41 5.31
N LYS A 495 24.09 5.45 6.45
CA LYS A 495 25.54 5.59 6.58
C LYS A 495 26.32 4.52 5.80
N LEU A 496 25.95 3.26 5.93
CA LEU A 496 26.63 2.16 5.25
C LEU A 496 26.50 2.25 3.71
N ASP A 497 25.31 2.61 3.23
CA ASP A 497 25.06 2.75 1.79
C ASP A 497 25.71 4.02 1.22
N ILE A 498 25.85 5.09 2.01
CA ILE A 498 26.64 6.27 1.66
C ILE A 498 28.08 5.87 1.41
N GLU A 499 28.72 5.18 2.35
CA GLU A 499 30.12 4.73 2.23
C GLU A 499 30.32 3.83 0.99
N ARG A 500 29.40 2.88 0.76
CA ARG A 500 29.43 2.00 -0.42
C ARG A 500 29.28 2.79 -1.73
N ALA A 501 28.36 3.74 -1.77
CA ALA A 501 28.10 4.55 -2.96
C ALA A 501 29.25 5.53 -3.25
N GLU A 502 29.84 6.15 -2.23
CA GLU A 502 31.01 7.02 -2.37
C GLU A 502 32.25 6.25 -2.86
N LYS A 503 32.46 5.03 -2.36
CA LYS A 503 33.51 4.14 -2.84
C LYS A 503 33.32 3.82 -4.33
N ALA A 504 32.12 3.40 -4.74
CA ALA A 504 31.81 3.09 -6.13
C ALA A 504 31.94 4.31 -7.05
N ALA A 505 31.52 5.49 -6.60
CA ALA A 505 31.69 6.73 -7.35
C ALA A 505 33.18 7.11 -7.51
N THR A 506 33.99 6.89 -6.49
CA THR A 506 35.44 7.12 -6.54
C THR A 506 36.13 6.17 -7.52
N GLU A 507 35.77 4.89 -7.49
CA GLU A 507 36.25 3.88 -8.43
C GLU A 507 35.89 4.25 -9.88
N LEU A 508 34.65 4.69 -10.11
CA LEU A 508 34.23 5.17 -11.43
C LEU A 508 35.00 6.39 -11.90
N ALA A 509 35.27 7.36 -11.00
CA ALA A 509 36.05 8.58 -11.32
C ALA A 509 37.49 8.25 -11.71
N ALA A 510 38.07 7.21 -11.14
CA ALA A 510 39.44 6.77 -11.46
C ALA A 510 39.60 6.19 -12.88
N LEU A 511 38.48 5.85 -13.57
CA LEU A 511 38.50 5.29 -14.93
C LEU A 511 38.75 6.33 -16.05
N GLY A 512 38.91 7.63 -15.71
CA GLY A 512 39.42 8.73 -16.59
C GLY A 512 38.39 9.46 -17.48
N PRO A 513 38.67 10.72 -17.86
CA PRO A 513 37.69 11.66 -18.44
C PRO A 513 37.50 11.65 -19.96
N GLU A 514 38.28 10.95 -20.74
CA GLU A 514 38.32 11.13 -22.23
C GLU A 514 37.12 10.50 -22.99
N ARG A 515 36.28 9.71 -22.34
CA ARG A 515 35.12 9.06 -22.98
C ARG A 515 33.78 9.77 -22.77
N ARG A 516 33.76 10.90 -22.05
CA ARG A 516 32.53 11.46 -21.43
C ARG A 516 31.65 12.39 -22.28
N LYS A 517 32.11 13.04 -23.33
CA LYS A 517 31.46 14.30 -23.75
C LYS A 517 30.51 14.34 -24.96
N GLN A 518 30.29 13.30 -25.71
CA GLN A 518 29.58 13.45 -27.01
C GLN A 518 28.30 12.63 -27.28
N ARG A 519 27.83 11.82 -26.33
CA ARG A 519 26.75 10.83 -26.61
C ARG A 519 25.39 11.10 -25.97
N ASP A 520 25.30 11.95 -24.96
CA ASP A 520 24.18 11.91 -23.98
C ASP A 520 22.87 12.55 -24.38
N THR A 521 22.87 13.64 -25.08
CA THR A 521 21.68 14.50 -25.25
C THR A 521 20.59 13.82 -26.10
N VAL A 522 20.97 13.14 -27.18
CA VAL A 522 20.00 12.54 -28.12
C VAL A 522 19.32 11.32 -27.50
N VAL A 523 20.11 10.42 -26.90
CA VAL A 523 19.55 9.19 -26.28
C VAL A 523 18.64 9.51 -25.10
N GLN A 524 19.00 10.50 -24.28
CA GLN A 524 18.17 10.95 -23.16
C GLN A 524 16.82 11.51 -23.63
N LEU A 525 16.81 12.37 -24.65
CA LEU A 525 15.58 12.92 -25.21
C LEU A 525 14.68 11.84 -25.80
N LEU A 526 15.26 10.85 -26.50
CA LEU A 526 14.50 9.73 -27.07
C LEU A 526 13.97 8.79 -25.97
N THR A 527 14.74 8.56 -24.90
CA THR A 527 14.33 7.78 -23.75
C THR A 527 13.14 8.42 -23.01
N LEU A 528 13.18 9.74 -22.77
CA LEU A 528 12.08 10.49 -22.18
C LEU A 528 10.82 10.40 -23.04
N ARG A 529 10.96 10.56 -24.36
CA ARG A 529 9.85 10.43 -25.30
C ARG A 529 9.18 9.06 -25.24
N LEU A 530 9.95 7.98 -25.14
CA LEU A 530 9.42 6.62 -24.96
C LEU A 530 8.81 6.40 -23.58
N ALA A 531 9.39 6.97 -22.52
CA ALA A 531 8.84 6.87 -21.17
C ALA A 531 7.48 7.58 -21.05
N GLU A 532 7.25 8.68 -21.75
CA GLU A 532 5.95 9.34 -21.85
C GLU A 532 4.88 8.47 -22.52
N ALA A 533 5.28 7.55 -23.41
CA ALA A 533 4.37 6.65 -24.12
C ALA A 533 3.92 5.41 -23.29
N VAL A 534 4.44 5.19 -22.07
CA VAL A 534 4.11 4.05 -21.19
C VAL A 534 2.65 4.05 -20.70
N ALA A 535 1.81 4.96 -21.15
CA ALA A 535 0.39 4.98 -20.85
C ALA A 535 -0.38 3.77 -21.41
N SER A 536 -0.01 3.26 -22.59
CA SER A 536 -0.51 2.00 -23.15
C SER A 536 0.58 1.28 -23.92
N ARG A 537 0.51 -0.04 -23.88
CA ARG A 537 1.45 -0.91 -24.60
C ARG A 537 1.47 -0.64 -26.11
N GLU A 538 0.32 -0.49 -26.73
CA GLU A 538 0.22 -0.23 -28.16
C GLU A 538 0.85 1.11 -28.54
N LEU A 539 0.62 2.14 -27.73
CA LEU A 539 1.22 3.45 -27.94
C LEU A 539 2.74 3.42 -27.80
N LEU A 540 3.25 2.73 -26.79
CA LEU A 540 4.68 2.57 -26.55
C LEU A 540 5.39 1.90 -27.74
N LEU A 541 4.80 0.84 -28.27
CA LEU A 541 5.36 0.14 -29.45
C LEU A 541 5.27 0.99 -30.73
N ARG A 542 4.20 1.76 -30.89
CA ARG A 542 4.05 2.70 -32.02
C ARG A 542 5.06 3.84 -31.94
N GLU A 543 5.29 4.37 -30.74
CA GLU A 543 6.27 5.43 -30.50
C GLU A 543 7.71 4.93 -30.73
N LEU A 544 8.03 3.71 -30.30
CA LEU A 544 9.29 3.06 -30.63
C LEU A 544 9.53 3.01 -32.15
N ALA A 545 8.53 2.55 -32.91
CA ALA A 545 8.64 2.46 -34.36
C ALA A 545 8.84 3.84 -35.01
N ALA A 546 8.14 4.87 -34.49
CA ALA A 546 8.30 6.25 -34.97
C ALA A 546 9.71 6.81 -34.71
N VAL A 547 10.20 6.63 -33.47
CA VAL A 547 11.55 7.03 -33.04
C VAL A 547 12.61 6.32 -33.89
N ILE A 548 12.53 5.01 -34.03
CA ILE A 548 13.48 4.24 -34.83
C ILE A 548 13.50 4.74 -36.29
N ARG A 549 12.34 4.90 -36.91
CA ARG A 549 12.25 5.38 -38.29
C ARG A 549 12.87 6.76 -38.45
N GLN A 550 12.60 7.66 -37.53
CA GLN A 550 13.10 9.05 -37.57
C GLN A 550 14.62 9.10 -37.39
N GLU A 551 15.14 8.39 -36.39
CA GLU A 551 16.53 8.50 -35.98
C GLU A 551 17.50 7.63 -36.77
N THR A 552 17.05 6.46 -37.23
CA THR A 552 17.91 5.53 -37.98
C THR A 552 17.75 5.65 -39.50
N ASN A 553 16.82 6.48 -39.97
CA ASN A 553 16.47 6.59 -41.40
C ASN A 553 16.16 5.24 -42.07
N SER A 554 15.54 4.36 -41.32
CA SER A 554 15.14 3.01 -41.78
C SER A 554 14.04 3.10 -42.84
N ARG A 555 14.15 2.30 -43.92
CA ARG A 555 13.14 2.26 -44.99
C ARG A 555 11.86 1.58 -44.52
N GLN A 556 12.02 0.52 -43.74
CA GLN A 556 10.89 -0.26 -43.18
C GLN A 556 11.11 -0.47 -41.70
N VAL A 557 10.04 -0.29 -40.91
CA VAL A 557 9.98 -0.63 -39.50
C VAL A 557 8.63 -1.31 -39.25
N ILE A 558 8.66 -2.55 -38.78
CA ILE A 558 7.47 -3.38 -38.51
C ILE A 558 7.56 -3.87 -37.07
N ILE A 559 6.49 -3.75 -36.30
CA ILE A 559 6.37 -4.39 -34.99
C ILE A 559 5.14 -5.29 -35.00
N PHE A 560 5.32 -6.54 -34.59
CA PHE A 560 4.25 -7.54 -34.53
C PHE A 560 4.33 -8.38 -33.26
N GLU A 561 3.23 -9.00 -32.92
CA GLU A 561 3.02 -9.82 -31.73
C GLU A 561 2.40 -11.18 -32.08
N PRO A 562 2.72 -12.25 -31.34
CA PRO A 562 2.04 -13.54 -31.52
C PRO A 562 0.58 -13.44 -31.07
N GLU A 563 -0.34 -13.96 -31.89
CA GLU A 563 -1.76 -14.09 -31.64
C GLU A 563 -2.18 -15.55 -31.53
N GLN A 564 -3.40 -15.83 -31.10
CA GLN A 564 -3.91 -17.21 -31.01
C GLN A 564 -3.95 -17.90 -32.38
N ALA A 565 -3.77 -19.23 -32.40
CA ALA A 565 -3.76 -20.06 -33.58
C ALA A 565 -2.59 -19.78 -34.58
N GLY A 566 -1.42 -19.33 -34.09
CA GLY A 566 -0.22 -19.13 -34.91
C GLY A 566 -0.26 -17.90 -35.83
N ARG A 567 -1.26 -17.06 -35.70
CA ARG A 567 -1.34 -15.76 -36.40
C ARG A 567 -0.42 -14.74 -35.76
N GLN A 568 -0.01 -13.74 -36.54
CA GLN A 568 0.78 -12.60 -36.07
C GLN A 568 -0.06 -11.34 -36.20
N ARG A 569 -0.20 -10.60 -35.10
CA ARG A 569 -0.84 -9.29 -35.07
C ARG A 569 0.17 -8.22 -35.42
N ILE A 570 -0.03 -7.49 -36.50
CA ILE A 570 0.78 -6.33 -36.81
C ILE A 570 0.32 -5.15 -35.93
N VAL A 571 1.21 -4.69 -35.05
CA VAL A 571 0.99 -3.49 -34.21
C VAL A 571 1.17 -2.24 -35.06
N ILE A 572 2.24 -2.18 -35.86
CA ILE A 572 2.53 -1.12 -36.80
C ILE A 572 3.41 -1.62 -37.92
N ALA A 573 3.22 -1.08 -39.12
CA ALA A 573 4.09 -1.27 -40.29
C ALA A 573 4.34 0.07 -40.98
N HIS A 574 5.59 0.44 -41.05
CA HIS A 574 6.04 1.61 -41.82
C HIS A 574 6.89 1.16 -43.01
N GLY A 575 6.64 1.77 -44.16
CA GLY A 575 7.43 1.52 -45.38
C GLY A 575 7.01 0.23 -46.17
N CYS A 576 5.93 -0.43 -45.77
CA CYS A 576 5.30 -1.54 -46.54
C CYS A 576 3.80 -1.55 -46.27
N ASP A 577 3.04 -2.26 -47.15
CA ASP A 577 1.62 -2.51 -46.89
C ASP A 577 1.41 -3.58 -45.81
N LYS A 578 0.20 -3.62 -45.27
CA LYS A 578 -0.14 -4.53 -44.17
C LYS A 578 -0.02 -5.98 -44.54
N ASP A 579 -0.42 -6.37 -45.76
CA ASP A 579 -0.39 -7.76 -46.21
C ASP A 579 1.06 -8.25 -46.40
N ALA A 580 1.97 -7.39 -46.88
CA ALA A 580 3.38 -7.70 -46.98
C ALA A 580 4.03 -7.84 -45.60
N ALA A 581 3.63 -6.99 -44.64
CA ALA A 581 4.08 -7.06 -43.24
C ALA A 581 3.62 -8.37 -42.57
N GLU A 582 2.37 -8.76 -42.75
CA GLU A 582 1.81 -10.02 -42.21
C GLU A 582 2.54 -11.26 -42.78
N LYS A 583 2.76 -11.31 -44.09
CA LYS A 583 3.51 -12.41 -44.72
C LYS A 583 4.93 -12.52 -44.16
N LEU A 584 5.61 -11.40 -44.00
CA LEU A 584 6.98 -11.36 -43.46
C LEU A 584 7.01 -11.77 -41.99
N ALA A 585 6.05 -11.32 -41.20
CA ALA A 585 5.93 -11.67 -39.78
C ALA A 585 5.68 -13.18 -39.58
N VAL A 586 4.80 -13.78 -40.39
CA VAL A 586 4.54 -15.23 -40.38
C VAL A 586 5.78 -16.00 -40.80
N GLU A 587 6.46 -15.59 -41.90
CA GLU A 587 7.69 -16.21 -42.40
C GLU A 587 8.79 -16.27 -41.31
N ILE A 588 8.98 -15.18 -40.58
CA ILE A 588 9.97 -15.08 -39.50
C ILE A 588 9.57 -15.93 -38.28
N SER A 589 8.30 -15.92 -37.90
CA SER A 589 7.82 -16.60 -36.70
C SER A 589 7.75 -18.12 -36.83
N THR A 590 7.57 -18.65 -38.04
CA THR A 590 7.48 -20.08 -38.31
C THR A 590 8.84 -20.74 -38.53
N THR A 591 9.93 -19.98 -38.57
CA THR A 591 11.25 -20.42 -38.96
C THR A 591 12.15 -20.63 -37.76
N ASP A 592 12.99 -21.69 -37.75
CA ASP A 592 14.00 -21.94 -36.72
C ASP A 592 15.08 -20.85 -36.69
N GLU A 593 15.82 -20.73 -35.58
CA GLU A 593 16.77 -19.65 -35.32
C GLU A 593 17.87 -19.55 -36.37
N ALA A 594 18.42 -20.71 -36.81
CA ALA A 594 19.48 -20.78 -37.82
C ALA A 594 19.00 -20.31 -39.23
N THR A 595 17.77 -20.67 -39.59
CA THR A 595 17.15 -20.27 -40.86
C THR A 595 16.66 -18.83 -40.79
N ARG A 596 16.19 -18.37 -39.61
CA ARG A 596 15.83 -16.96 -39.33
C ARG A 596 17.03 -16.03 -39.57
N ALA A 597 18.22 -16.40 -39.11
CA ALA A 597 19.44 -15.62 -39.32
C ALA A 597 19.81 -15.51 -40.82
N LYS A 598 19.62 -16.61 -41.59
CA LYS A 598 19.83 -16.60 -43.07
C LYS A 598 18.78 -15.74 -43.78
N LEU A 599 17.52 -15.81 -43.35
CA LEU A 599 16.42 -15.03 -43.89
C LEU A 599 16.65 -13.52 -43.64
N ALA A 600 17.06 -13.17 -42.40
CA ALA A 600 17.41 -11.81 -42.03
C ALA A 600 18.49 -11.21 -42.92
N LYS A 601 19.54 -11.97 -43.23
CA LYS A 601 20.60 -11.58 -44.16
C LYS A 601 20.11 -11.45 -45.61
N LYS A 602 19.29 -12.42 -46.09
CA LYS A 602 18.75 -12.42 -47.45
C LYS A 602 17.77 -11.27 -47.72
N ARG A 603 16.95 -10.91 -46.70
CA ARG A 603 15.96 -9.83 -46.80
C ARG A 603 16.50 -8.45 -46.36
N ASP A 604 17.76 -8.39 -45.93
CA ASP A 604 18.40 -7.19 -45.39
C ASP A 604 17.58 -6.57 -44.26
N VAL A 605 17.16 -7.40 -43.30
CA VAL A 605 16.40 -6.95 -42.10
C VAL A 605 17.14 -7.31 -40.83
N ALA A 606 17.10 -6.39 -39.85
CA ALA A 606 17.44 -6.69 -38.46
C ALA A 606 16.18 -7.21 -37.78
N ILE A 607 16.30 -8.30 -37.00
CA ILE A 607 15.23 -8.88 -36.20
C ILE A 607 15.61 -8.71 -34.75
N ILE A 608 14.80 -8.00 -33.98
CA ILE A 608 15.02 -7.70 -32.58
C ILE A 608 13.81 -8.17 -31.77
N GLU A 609 14.04 -9.06 -30.85
CA GLU A 609 12.98 -9.52 -29.93
C GLU A 609 12.90 -8.58 -28.73
N LEU A 610 11.72 -8.01 -28.52
CA LEU A 610 11.38 -7.21 -27.33
C LEU A 610 10.87 -8.18 -26.26
N ARG A 611 11.69 -8.42 -25.25
CA ARG A 611 11.41 -9.37 -24.18
C ARG A 611 10.60 -8.69 -23.07
N SER A 612 9.71 -9.43 -22.46
CA SER A 612 8.91 -8.98 -21.34
C SER A 612 8.57 -10.19 -20.49
N ASP A 613 8.73 -10.07 -19.18
CA ASP A 613 8.45 -11.16 -18.24
C ASP A 613 6.94 -11.24 -17.94
N ASN A 614 6.24 -10.12 -18.04
CA ASN A 614 4.84 -10.00 -17.64
C ASN A 614 3.89 -9.71 -18.80
N ALA A 615 4.41 -9.37 -19.98
CA ALA A 615 3.62 -9.05 -21.16
C ALA A 615 3.92 -10.06 -22.30
N ARG A 616 3.06 -10.07 -23.32
CA ARG A 616 3.33 -10.84 -24.54
C ARG A 616 4.61 -10.30 -25.20
N PRO A 617 5.52 -11.16 -25.70
CA PRO A 617 6.68 -10.68 -26.44
C PRO A 617 6.24 -9.95 -27.72
N ALA A 618 7.07 -9.02 -28.19
CA ALA A 618 6.88 -8.37 -29.48
C ALA A 618 8.16 -8.49 -30.29
N THR A 619 8.05 -8.49 -31.61
CA THR A 619 9.21 -8.55 -32.51
C THR A 619 9.26 -7.28 -33.34
N LEU A 620 10.43 -6.63 -33.35
CA LEU A 620 10.76 -5.45 -34.16
C LEU A 620 11.60 -5.90 -35.38
N LEU A 621 11.18 -5.50 -36.56
CA LEU A 621 11.91 -5.66 -37.79
C LEU A 621 12.32 -4.32 -38.37
N MET A 622 13.56 -4.19 -38.78
CA MET A 622 14.11 -2.98 -39.40
C MET A 622 14.85 -3.29 -40.69
N SER A 623 14.67 -2.46 -41.71
CA SER A 623 15.41 -2.56 -42.97
C SER A 623 15.90 -1.15 -43.39
N PRO A 624 17.13 -1.04 -43.89
CA PRO A 624 18.16 -2.08 -44.03
C PRO A 624 18.80 -2.47 -42.69
N ARG A 625 19.40 -3.66 -42.64
CA ARG A 625 19.96 -4.25 -41.40
C ARG A 625 21.10 -3.42 -40.77
N ASP A 626 21.91 -2.79 -41.58
CA ASP A 626 23.02 -1.94 -41.13
C ASP A 626 22.58 -0.64 -40.44
N ARG A 627 21.29 -0.30 -40.55
CA ARG A 627 20.67 0.85 -39.87
C ARG A 627 20.14 0.56 -38.46
N ALA A 628 20.37 -0.64 -37.94
CA ALA A 628 20.02 -0.98 -36.58
C ALA A 628 20.94 -0.33 -35.53
N VAL A 629 21.28 0.95 -35.75
CA VAL A 629 22.09 1.81 -34.88
C VAL A 629 21.57 3.26 -34.92
N LEU A 630 21.67 3.96 -33.81
CA LEU A 630 21.35 5.39 -33.74
C LEU A 630 22.45 6.25 -34.39
N PRO A 631 22.18 7.55 -34.69
CA PRO A 631 23.18 8.48 -35.17
C PRO A 631 24.44 8.47 -34.30
N GLY A 632 25.61 8.53 -34.95
CA GLY A 632 26.90 8.43 -34.26
C GLY A 632 27.32 6.99 -33.87
N GLY A 633 26.65 5.95 -34.40
CA GLY A 633 26.97 4.55 -34.11
C GLY A 633 26.52 4.07 -32.73
N LEU A 634 25.57 4.78 -32.13
CA LEU A 634 25.01 4.42 -30.83
C LEU A 634 24.10 3.20 -30.91
N SER A 635 24.14 2.32 -29.87
CA SER A 635 23.25 1.18 -29.79
C SER A 635 21.78 1.59 -29.59
N LEU A 636 20.86 0.81 -30.15
CA LEU A 636 19.43 0.91 -29.86
C LEU A 636 19.05 0.35 -28.47
N ASP A 637 19.94 -0.42 -27.85
CA ASP A 637 19.64 -1.14 -26.61
C ASP A 637 19.02 -0.27 -25.49
N PRO A 638 19.45 0.98 -25.26
CA PRO A 638 18.83 1.81 -24.25
C PRO A 638 17.35 2.11 -24.51
N LEU A 639 16.98 2.33 -25.77
CA LEU A 639 15.60 2.59 -26.16
C LEU A 639 14.74 1.32 -26.06
N LEU A 640 15.30 0.19 -26.50
CA LEU A 640 14.62 -1.12 -26.41
C LEU A 640 14.32 -1.49 -24.97
N ARG A 641 15.26 -1.24 -24.05
CA ARG A 641 15.07 -1.50 -22.62
C ARG A 641 13.97 -0.66 -22.00
N VAL A 642 13.87 0.62 -22.34
CA VAL A 642 12.77 1.48 -21.87
C VAL A 642 11.44 0.94 -22.33
N VAL A 643 11.38 0.42 -23.55
CA VAL A 643 10.16 -0.17 -24.11
C VAL A 643 9.83 -1.50 -23.44
N GLU A 644 10.80 -2.37 -23.20
CA GLU A 644 10.61 -3.63 -22.48
C GLU A 644 10.08 -3.40 -21.06
N LEU A 645 10.70 -2.49 -20.33
CA LEU A 645 10.23 -2.05 -18.99
C LEU A 645 8.82 -1.45 -19.04
N GLY A 646 8.57 -0.60 -20.03
CA GLY A 646 7.25 0.00 -20.25
C GLY A 646 6.17 -1.04 -20.55
N MET A 647 6.50 -2.09 -21.32
CA MET A 647 5.60 -3.23 -21.59
C MET A 647 5.24 -3.97 -20.30
N ASP A 648 6.23 -4.23 -19.43
CA ASP A 648 5.99 -4.86 -18.13
C ASP A 648 5.10 -4.00 -17.22
N VAL A 649 5.35 -2.69 -17.15
CA VAL A 649 4.51 -1.74 -16.39
C VAL A 649 3.07 -1.73 -16.92
N CYS A 650 2.87 -1.74 -18.24
CA CYS A 650 1.54 -1.81 -18.85
C CYS A 650 0.83 -3.12 -18.47
N ALA A 651 1.52 -4.26 -18.52
CA ALA A 651 0.95 -5.55 -18.19
C ALA A 651 0.56 -5.67 -16.71
N LEU A 652 1.41 -5.15 -15.80
CA LEU A 652 1.10 -5.09 -14.37
C LEU A 652 -0.12 -4.21 -14.08
N ARG A 653 -0.24 -3.07 -14.77
CA ARG A 653 -1.42 -2.20 -14.67
C ARG A 653 -2.70 -2.87 -15.19
N GLU A 654 -2.62 -3.63 -16.27
CA GLU A 654 -3.75 -4.37 -16.83
C GLU A 654 -4.19 -5.50 -15.88
N ARG A 655 -3.25 -6.24 -15.28
CA ARG A 655 -3.54 -7.29 -14.28
C ARG A 655 -4.22 -6.72 -13.03
N ASN A 656 -3.77 -5.56 -12.55
CA ASN A 656 -4.41 -4.88 -11.42
C ASN A 656 -5.83 -4.38 -11.74
N ARG A 657 -6.17 -4.21 -13.02
CA ARG A 657 -7.52 -3.84 -13.47
C ARG A 657 -8.47 -5.03 -13.64
N THR A 658 -7.93 -6.21 -13.96
CA THR A 658 -8.72 -7.43 -14.19
C THR A 658 -8.94 -8.27 -12.93
N GLY A 659 -8.32 -7.90 -11.81
CA GLY A 659 -8.49 -8.56 -10.49
C GLY A 659 -9.71 -8.11 -9.68
N ASP A 660 -10.46 -7.11 -10.14
CA ASP A 660 -11.74 -6.72 -9.54
C ASP A 660 -12.91 -7.29 -10.36
N GLY A 661 -13.46 -8.40 -9.84
CA GLY A 661 -14.84 -8.88 -9.88
C GLY A 661 -15.57 -8.97 -11.20
N ASP A 662 -16.00 -10.19 -11.43
CA ASP A 662 -17.11 -10.68 -12.22
C ASP A 662 -18.14 -9.67 -12.74
N GLU A 663 -18.41 -9.93 -14.08
CA GLU A 663 -19.69 -9.79 -14.77
C GLU A 663 -20.42 -8.45 -14.67
N GLU A 664 -20.32 -7.74 -15.68
CA GLU A 664 -21.30 -7.26 -16.64
C GLU A 664 -20.82 -6.02 -17.38
N GLN A 665 -20.92 -6.19 -18.69
CA GLN A 665 -20.83 -5.17 -19.73
C GLN A 665 -19.44 -4.70 -20.17
N SER A 666 -18.83 -5.62 -20.94
CA SER A 666 -18.13 -5.20 -22.15
C SER A 666 -19.08 -4.29 -22.94
N THR A 667 -18.78 -3.06 -23.02
CA THR A 667 -18.89 -2.15 -24.18
C THR A 667 -18.55 -0.77 -23.67
N THR A 668 -17.40 -0.43 -23.88
CA THR A 668 -16.65 0.80 -24.01
C THR A 668 -15.32 0.70 -23.26
N ALA A 669 -14.38 -0.04 -23.85
CA ALA A 669 -12.98 0.33 -23.77
C ALA A 669 -12.92 1.76 -24.33
N GLY A 670 -13.30 2.73 -23.50
CA GLY A 670 -13.33 4.14 -23.79
C GLY A 670 -11.95 4.54 -24.24
N SER A 671 -11.85 4.96 -25.49
CA SER A 671 -10.72 5.63 -26.04
C SER A 671 -10.15 6.62 -25.05
N SER A 672 -8.96 6.31 -24.48
CA SER A 672 -8.23 7.31 -23.73
C SER A 672 -8.03 8.52 -24.63
N LEU A 673 -8.36 9.72 -24.17
CA LEU A 673 -8.26 10.95 -24.96
C LEU A 673 -6.85 11.17 -25.47
N MET A 674 -5.84 10.81 -24.69
CA MET A 674 -4.41 10.89 -25.01
C MET A 674 -3.58 10.09 -24.01
N PRO A 675 -2.32 9.78 -24.30
CA PRO A 675 -1.38 9.18 -23.35
C PRO A 675 -1.32 9.98 -22.04
N GLY A 676 -1.41 9.29 -20.92
CA GLY A 676 -1.40 9.91 -19.59
C GLY A 676 -2.74 10.47 -19.09
N PHE A 677 -3.79 10.46 -19.92
CA PHE A 677 -5.13 10.82 -19.48
C PHE A 677 -5.86 9.61 -18.90
N ILE A 678 -5.73 9.43 -17.59
CA ILE A 678 -6.36 8.33 -16.87
C ILE A 678 -7.66 8.83 -16.26
N HIS A 679 -8.78 8.14 -16.52
CA HIS A 679 -10.07 8.45 -15.92
C HIS A 679 -10.81 7.16 -15.54
N SER A 680 -11.51 7.20 -14.41
CA SER A 680 -12.29 6.07 -13.90
C SER A 680 -13.68 6.50 -13.41
N SER A 681 -13.91 7.80 -13.20
CA SER A 681 -15.19 8.27 -12.70
C SER A 681 -16.20 8.51 -13.82
N PRO A 682 -17.52 8.30 -13.57
CA PRO A 682 -18.57 8.58 -14.56
C PRO A 682 -18.59 10.03 -15.05
N ALA A 683 -18.16 10.99 -14.20
CA ALA A 683 -18.05 12.39 -14.57
C ALA A 683 -16.94 12.62 -15.60
N MET A 684 -15.81 11.98 -15.42
CA MET A 684 -14.69 12.05 -16.37
C MET A 684 -14.98 11.29 -17.66
N THR A 685 -15.74 10.20 -17.61
CA THR A 685 -16.20 9.50 -18.81
C THR A 685 -17.09 10.42 -19.68
N ARG A 686 -18.00 11.16 -19.08
CA ARG A 686 -18.80 12.17 -19.80
C ARG A 686 -17.94 13.28 -20.40
N LEU A 687 -16.95 13.78 -19.66
CA LEU A 687 -16.00 14.76 -20.18
C LEU A 687 -15.23 14.23 -21.41
N VAL A 688 -14.81 12.98 -21.37
CA VAL A 688 -14.15 12.30 -22.50
C VAL A 688 -15.07 12.24 -23.71
N GLU A 689 -16.35 11.90 -23.54
CA GLU A 689 -17.35 11.91 -24.60
C GLU A 689 -17.58 13.31 -25.19
N GLU A 690 -17.60 14.34 -24.36
CA GLU A 690 -17.72 15.74 -24.80
C GLU A 690 -16.50 16.17 -25.64
N VAL A 691 -15.28 15.84 -25.20
CA VAL A 691 -14.07 16.11 -25.95
C VAL A 691 -14.10 15.41 -27.31
N HIS A 692 -14.56 14.16 -27.37
CA HIS A 692 -14.72 13.46 -28.64
C HIS A 692 -15.76 14.10 -29.59
N LYS A 693 -16.82 14.68 -29.06
CA LYS A 693 -17.82 15.38 -29.86
C LYS A 693 -17.27 16.65 -30.51
N ILE A 694 -16.42 17.39 -29.81
CA ILE A 694 -15.89 18.67 -30.30
C ILE A 694 -14.59 18.55 -31.13
N ARG A 695 -14.01 17.35 -31.25
CA ARG A 695 -12.70 17.13 -31.90
C ARG A 695 -12.58 17.65 -33.35
N SER A 696 -13.68 17.72 -34.08
CA SER A 696 -13.74 18.19 -35.46
C SER A 696 -14.15 19.66 -35.57
N SER A 697 -14.36 20.35 -34.47
CA SER A 697 -14.84 21.74 -34.43
C SER A 697 -13.69 22.71 -34.18
N ASP A 698 -13.75 23.90 -34.77
CA ASP A 698 -12.82 25.00 -34.55
C ASP A 698 -13.30 26.01 -33.47
N VAL A 699 -14.26 25.63 -32.65
CA VAL A 699 -14.80 26.49 -31.59
C VAL A 699 -13.78 26.69 -30.46
N THR A 700 -13.84 27.87 -29.85
CA THR A 700 -13.09 28.14 -28.63
C THR A 700 -13.66 27.37 -27.47
N VAL A 701 -12.80 26.63 -26.76
CA VAL A 701 -13.19 25.77 -25.63
C VAL A 701 -12.68 26.39 -24.33
N LEU A 702 -13.58 26.59 -23.36
CA LEU A 702 -13.23 26.99 -22.01
C LEU A 702 -13.25 25.75 -21.08
N VAL A 703 -12.10 25.42 -20.49
CA VAL A 703 -11.97 24.33 -19.50
C VAL A 703 -11.90 24.94 -18.11
N THR A 704 -12.89 24.69 -17.26
CA THR A 704 -12.98 25.22 -15.90
C THR A 704 -12.78 24.09 -14.86
N GLY A 705 -12.29 24.45 -13.68
CA GLY A 705 -12.09 23.53 -12.56
C GLY A 705 -11.07 24.09 -11.54
N GLU A 706 -10.97 23.45 -10.38
CA GLU A 706 -10.04 23.83 -9.32
C GLU A 706 -8.56 23.64 -9.74
N SER A 707 -7.63 24.23 -8.98
CA SER A 707 -6.18 24.01 -9.23
C SER A 707 -5.83 22.53 -9.03
N GLY A 708 -5.00 21.97 -9.94
CA GLY A 708 -4.59 20.58 -9.87
C GLY A 708 -5.57 19.55 -10.49
N THR A 709 -6.76 19.94 -10.98
CA THR A 709 -7.75 19.02 -11.57
C THR A 709 -7.44 18.51 -12.98
N GLY A 710 -6.27 18.83 -13.54
CA GLY A 710 -5.85 18.32 -14.85
C GLY A 710 -6.37 19.12 -16.05
N LYS A 711 -6.79 20.37 -15.90
CA LYS A 711 -7.28 21.24 -17.00
C LYS A 711 -6.32 21.31 -18.20
N GLU A 712 -5.02 21.36 -17.94
CA GLU A 712 -4.00 21.35 -18.99
C GLU A 712 -4.00 20.04 -19.78
N LEU A 713 -4.19 18.90 -19.09
CA LEU A 713 -4.29 17.60 -19.75
C LEU A 713 -5.50 17.54 -20.69
N VAL A 714 -6.65 18.11 -20.27
CA VAL A 714 -7.83 18.19 -21.11
C VAL A 714 -7.59 19.09 -22.33
N ALA A 715 -6.93 20.24 -22.15
CA ALA A 715 -6.60 21.14 -23.27
C ALA A 715 -5.64 20.47 -24.27
N ARG A 716 -4.63 19.75 -23.80
CA ARG A 716 -3.71 18.95 -24.64
C ARG A 716 -4.44 17.83 -25.37
N ALA A 717 -5.39 17.16 -24.70
CA ALA A 717 -6.22 16.12 -25.30
C ALA A 717 -7.09 16.66 -26.44
N ILE A 718 -7.75 17.82 -26.23
CA ILE A 718 -8.53 18.49 -27.27
C ILE A 718 -7.63 18.80 -28.50
N HIS A 719 -6.44 19.36 -28.29
CA HIS A 719 -5.50 19.64 -29.36
C HIS A 719 -5.08 18.35 -30.11
N ALA A 720 -4.68 17.31 -29.36
CA ALA A 720 -4.21 16.04 -29.93
C ALA A 720 -5.27 15.31 -30.77
N LEU A 721 -6.56 15.53 -30.46
CA LEU A 721 -7.68 14.94 -31.19
C LEU A 721 -8.25 15.83 -32.30
N SER A 722 -7.84 17.10 -32.34
CA SER A 722 -8.35 18.08 -33.32
C SER A 722 -7.71 17.93 -34.71
N ALA A 723 -8.28 18.63 -35.67
CA ALA A 723 -7.70 18.76 -37.00
C ALA A 723 -6.31 19.48 -36.99
N ARG A 724 -5.97 20.13 -35.87
CA ARG A 724 -4.71 20.86 -35.65
C ARG A 724 -3.66 20.04 -34.90
N ARG A 725 -3.85 18.74 -34.69
CA ARG A 725 -2.94 17.85 -33.93
C ARG A 725 -1.48 17.88 -34.40
N ASP A 726 -1.26 18.17 -35.70
CA ASP A 726 0.08 18.27 -36.31
C ASP A 726 0.69 19.68 -36.20
N LYS A 727 -0.03 20.63 -35.57
CA LYS A 727 0.44 22.00 -35.31
C LYS A 727 1.01 22.10 -33.89
N ILE A 728 1.84 23.14 -33.68
CA ILE A 728 2.46 23.37 -32.38
C ILE A 728 1.37 23.73 -31.35
N PHE A 729 1.36 23.06 -30.20
CA PHE A 729 0.57 23.45 -29.03
C PHE A 729 1.41 24.40 -28.16
N VAL A 730 0.95 25.66 -28.02
CA VAL A 730 1.65 26.68 -27.25
C VAL A 730 0.91 26.93 -25.93
N PRO A 731 1.34 26.35 -24.79
CA PRO A 731 0.77 26.67 -23.50
C PRO A 731 1.26 28.04 -23.03
N PHE A 732 0.34 28.92 -22.60
CA PHE A 732 0.66 30.22 -22.06
C PHE A 732 -0.02 30.42 -20.70
N ASN A 733 0.81 30.63 -19.66
CA ASN A 733 0.30 30.89 -18.32
C ASN A 733 0.14 32.40 -18.09
N CYS A 734 -1.09 32.89 -18.24
CA CYS A 734 -1.41 34.31 -18.07
C CYS A 734 -1.14 34.86 -16.66
N THR A 735 -1.09 34.00 -15.63
CA THR A 735 -0.82 34.42 -14.24
C THR A 735 0.67 34.52 -13.92
N ALA A 736 1.52 33.89 -14.72
CA ALA A 736 2.97 33.91 -14.54
C ALA A 736 3.67 35.10 -15.22
N VAL A 737 2.95 35.85 -16.07
CA VAL A 737 3.49 36.98 -16.83
C VAL A 737 2.80 38.26 -16.37
N PRO A 738 3.55 39.32 -16.03
CA PRO A 738 2.97 40.64 -15.76
C PRO A 738 2.11 41.11 -16.94
N LYS A 739 0.98 41.73 -16.63
CA LYS A 739 0.00 42.15 -17.65
C LYS A 739 0.58 43.04 -18.72
N GLU A 740 1.52 43.88 -18.35
CA GLU A 740 2.21 44.81 -19.23
C GLU A 740 3.17 44.15 -20.23
N LEU A 741 3.61 42.91 -19.94
CA LEU A 741 4.54 42.17 -20.79
C LEU A 741 3.85 41.07 -21.59
N SER A 742 2.58 40.79 -21.33
CA SER A 742 1.85 39.68 -21.94
C SER A 742 1.74 39.76 -23.45
N GLU A 743 1.53 40.96 -23.99
CA GLU A 743 1.48 41.18 -25.43
C GLU A 743 2.84 40.94 -26.10
N GLY A 744 3.91 41.37 -25.47
CA GLY A 744 5.28 41.15 -25.95
C GLY A 744 5.66 39.67 -26.00
N TYR A 745 5.21 38.89 -25.00
CA TYR A 745 5.44 37.44 -24.96
C TYR A 745 4.60 36.65 -25.99
N LEU A 746 3.40 37.16 -26.33
CA LEU A 746 2.50 36.48 -27.28
C LEU A 746 2.75 36.83 -28.73
N PHE A 747 3.14 38.08 -29.00
CA PHE A 747 3.20 38.62 -30.36
C PHE A 747 4.60 39.14 -30.74
N GLY A 748 5.55 38.99 -29.82
CA GLY A 748 6.89 39.52 -30.00
C GLY A 748 7.00 41.03 -29.80
N TYR A 749 8.21 41.56 -29.81
CA TYR A 749 8.47 42.99 -29.68
C TYR A 749 9.77 43.38 -30.38
N ARG A 750 9.83 44.64 -30.81
CA ARG A 750 11.05 45.21 -31.34
C ARG A 750 11.91 45.81 -30.23
N ARG A 751 13.20 45.84 -30.43
CA ARG A 751 14.18 46.50 -29.55
C ARG A 751 13.69 47.91 -29.19
N GLY A 752 13.65 48.24 -27.90
CA GLY A 752 13.22 49.54 -27.39
C GLY A 752 11.73 49.70 -27.15
N ALA A 753 10.90 48.66 -27.34
CA ALA A 753 9.46 48.71 -27.12
C ALA A 753 9.08 48.99 -25.66
N PHE A 754 9.92 48.57 -24.69
CA PHE A 754 9.77 48.84 -23.27
C PHE A 754 11.14 48.86 -22.57
N THR A 755 11.21 49.34 -21.32
CA THR A 755 12.46 49.36 -20.52
C THR A 755 12.93 47.94 -20.24
N GLY A 756 13.99 47.49 -20.93
CA GLY A 756 14.53 46.13 -20.87
C GLY A 756 14.48 45.38 -22.21
N ALA A 757 13.86 45.90 -23.25
CA ALA A 757 13.84 45.29 -24.58
C ALA A 757 15.18 45.54 -25.30
N VAL A 758 16.18 44.67 -25.03
CA VAL A 758 17.57 44.82 -25.55
C VAL A 758 17.74 44.23 -26.96
N LYS A 759 16.85 43.29 -27.35
CA LYS A 759 16.85 42.60 -28.66
C LYS A 759 15.43 42.53 -29.20
N ASP A 760 15.26 42.33 -30.51
CA ASP A 760 13.98 41.96 -31.10
C ASP A 760 13.62 40.53 -30.65
N SER A 761 12.34 40.29 -30.35
CA SER A 761 11.77 38.97 -30.05
C SER A 761 10.60 38.74 -31.01
N GLU A 762 10.61 37.61 -31.72
CA GLU A 762 9.55 37.13 -32.60
C GLU A 762 8.66 36.14 -31.85
#